data_131de5360d451ec2ccd8d0591d1e1dd1
#
_entry.id   131de5360d451ec2ccd8d0591d1e1dd1
#
_cell.length_a   1.000
_cell.length_b   1.000
_cell.length_c   1.000
_cell.angle_alpha   90.00
_cell.angle_beta   90.00
_cell.angle_gamma   90.00
#
_symmetry.space_group_name_H-M   'P 1'
#
loop_
_entity.id
_entity.type
_entity.pdbx_description
1 polymer ?
#
loop_
_entity_poly.entity_id
_entity_poly.type
_entity_poly.pdbx_seq_one_letter_code
_entity_poly.pdbx_strand_id
1 'polypeptide(L)'
;MDNMEEKKENLIQVDLREIMETSFLDYSMSVIVQRALPDVRDGLKPVHRRILYTMYENALWPEKAYRKCADTVGSVLGRYHPHGDASVYDALVRLAQDFSMRYMLIDGHGNFGSVDGDPPAAYRYTEARMSKLSVEMLKDIEKDTVDFSPNYDDRLKEPNVLPSHFPNILVNGSTGIAVGMATNIPPHNMGEVLDGVCAMVDNPDIDLDGLMQYIKGPDFPTGGIIMGRSGIRAAYGTGRGRIYVRARAEIVEKPNGRYQIVVTELPYQVNKARLIENIAELVKDKRIDGISNIDDHSDRNGMHIAIDIKREASPQLVLYHLYSLTQMQVTFGVIMLAIVDGQPKLLTLRDILQEYIKFQSEVVLRRTQFDLKKAQERAHILEGLMIALDFIDEVIAILRNSKSIPEGKVALMERFGLDDVQAQAIVQMRLGQLTGLERTKLEEELAALRLKIADFLDIIASEARRYGIIKDEAMEMKKRFSDERRTEIAAISGEMDVEDLIPEEDCVLTLTNFGYVKRQTLDTYRTQRRGGRGISGMSRREEDVASELFIANSHDYVLFFSDRGRVYRLKCYEIPEGSRTSRGMNITNLLPLEPEERITSMLRVTKSEEEDHFLTMVTKNAVIKRVALSAFRNVRKNGLIALDLAEDDELSWVRLTGGSDDLLVATRFGKVIRFHETDVREMGRQARGVRAIRLAEGDVVVGMSVLRENGLVLTVSETGYGRLSNPEDYRLQHRGGMGILNYHVEKYGNVAAIKVVDLDDDIILIADDGVIIRIEAGSIRICARPSKGVRVMKVNEGSKVITMARAPHDDEEEISAVEDDGTAEEGEDEPVTEAEDVAGDDEPAEETEENTEE
;
A
#
# COMPACT_ATOMS: atom_id res chain seq x y z
N MET A 1 -78.31 -32.03 24.60
CA MET A 1 -77.77 -31.04 25.54
C MET A 1 -76.24 -31.26 25.55
N ASP A 2 -75.57 -30.57 24.60
CA ASP A 2 -74.15 -30.66 24.42
C ASP A 2 -73.46 -29.78 25.45
N ASN A 3 -72.68 -30.38 26.31
CA ASN A 3 -71.71 -29.67 27.16
C ASN A 3 -70.53 -29.27 26.29
N MET A 4 -70.51 -28.03 25.76
CA MET A 4 -69.33 -27.36 25.31
C MET A 4 -68.51 -26.97 26.56
N GLU A 5 -67.47 -27.71 26.88
CA GLU A 5 -66.41 -27.28 27.79
C GLU A 5 -65.68 -26.11 27.14
N GLU A 6 -65.90 -24.94 27.71
CA GLU A 6 -65.06 -23.72 27.37
C GLU A 6 -63.62 -24.05 27.72
N LYS A 7 -62.78 -24.26 26.70
CA LYS A 7 -61.33 -24.21 26.88
C LYS A 7 -60.97 -22.80 27.36
N LYS A 8 -60.70 -22.69 28.67
CA LYS A 8 -60.03 -21.48 29.19
C LYS A 8 -58.68 -21.31 28.48
N GLU A 9 -58.62 -20.41 27.54
CA GLU A 9 -57.33 -19.94 27.01
C GLU A 9 -56.57 -19.28 28.17
N ASN A 10 -55.40 -19.84 28.53
CA ASN A 10 -54.49 -19.22 29.45
C ASN A 10 -53.78 -18.06 28.74
N LEU A 11 -54.42 -16.90 28.75
CA LEU A 11 -53.82 -15.64 28.28
C LEU A 11 -52.87 -15.15 29.37
N ILE A 12 -51.56 -15.30 29.11
CA ILE A 12 -50.49 -14.73 29.94
C ILE A 12 -50.22 -13.35 29.35
N GLN A 13 -50.46 -12.32 30.11
CA GLN A 13 -50.15 -10.94 29.72
C GLN A 13 -48.66 -10.71 30.02
N VAL A 14 -47.84 -10.48 28.99
CA VAL A 14 -46.40 -10.29 29.09
C VAL A 14 -46.04 -8.92 28.52
N ASP A 15 -45.15 -8.20 29.17
CA ASP A 15 -44.60 -6.94 28.64
C ASP A 15 -43.69 -7.25 27.43
N LEU A 16 -44.08 -6.72 26.27
CA LEU A 16 -43.31 -6.90 25.04
C LEU A 16 -41.88 -6.38 25.18
N ARG A 17 -41.70 -5.30 25.92
CA ARG A 17 -40.36 -4.69 26.17
C ARG A 17 -39.48 -5.68 26.95
N GLU A 18 -39.97 -6.26 28.01
CA GLU A 18 -39.22 -7.20 28.85
C GLU A 18 -38.84 -8.47 28.10
N ILE A 19 -39.73 -9.01 27.27
CA ILE A 19 -39.42 -10.15 26.39
C ILE A 19 -38.36 -9.78 25.37
N MET A 20 -38.50 -8.60 24.70
CA MET A 20 -37.54 -8.14 23.70
C MET A 20 -36.16 -7.92 24.33
N GLU A 21 -36.07 -7.28 25.48
CA GLU A 21 -34.80 -7.04 26.18
C GLU A 21 -34.12 -8.36 26.55
N THR A 22 -34.83 -9.29 27.16
CA THR A 22 -34.30 -10.60 27.58
C THR A 22 -33.89 -11.43 26.38
N SER A 23 -34.74 -11.57 25.37
CA SER A 23 -34.45 -12.37 24.17
C SER A 23 -33.30 -11.78 23.36
N PHE A 24 -33.19 -10.43 23.31
CA PHE A 24 -32.08 -9.76 22.63
C PHE A 24 -30.76 -9.96 23.36
N LEU A 25 -30.76 -9.92 24.71
CA LEU A 25 -29.58 -10.23 25.51
C LEU A 25 -29.11 -11.65 25.30
N ASP A 26 -30.02 -12.63 25.38
CA ASP A 26 -29.71 -14.05 25.17
C ASP A 26 -29.16 -14.31 23.77
N TYR A 27 -29.81 -13.73 22.74
CA TYR A 27 -29.32 -13.83 21.38
C TYR A 27 -27.93 -13.17 21.23
N SER A 28 -27.74 -11.98 21.78
CA SER A 28 -26.47 -11.26 21.72
C SER A 28 -25.34 -12.04 22.38
N MET A 29 -25.60 -12.59 23.56
CA MET A 29 -24.63 -13.44 24.26
C MET A 29 -24.28 -14.71 23.48
N SER A 30 -25.27 -15.35 22.91
CA SER A 30 -25.04 -16.52 22.05
C SER A 30 -24.21 -16.19 20.83
N VAL A 31 -24.48 -15.07 20.13
CA VAL A 31 -23.70 -14.63 18.95
C VAL A 31 -22.28 -14.26 19.35
N ILE A 32 -22.07 -13.62 20.49
CA ILE A 32 -20.74 -13.22 20.96
C ILE A 32 -19.90 -14.45 21.32
N VAL A 33 -20.42 -15.31 22.22
CA VAL A 33 -19.63 -16.39 22.83
C VAL A 33 -19.60 -17.64 21.94
N GLN A 34 -20.72 -17.97 21.26
CA GLN A 34 -20.88 -19.26 20.58
C GLN A 34 -20.85 -19.17 19.04
N ARG A 35 -20.55 -18.00 18.45
CA ARG A 35 -20.60 -17.87 16.98
C ARG A 35 -19.47 -17.03 16.38
N ALA A 36 -19.33 -15.75 16.80
CA ALA A 36 -18.56 -14.77 16.03
C ALA A 36 -17.12 -14.60 16.48
N LEU A 37 -16.85 -14.73 17.78
CA LEU A 37 -15.54 -14.48 18.35
C LEU A 37 -14.74 -15.77 18.56
N PRO A 38 -13.41 -15.74 18.37
CA PRO A 38 -12.53 -16.84 18.64
C PRO A 38 -12.23 -16.94 20.14
N ASP A 39 -11.98 -18.16 20.64
CA ASP A 39 -11.38 -18.38 21.95
C ASP A 39 -9.86 -18.07 21.88
N VAL A 40 -9.33 -17.38 22.89
CA VAL A 40 -7.92 -16.97 22.93
C VAL A 40 -6.96 -18.17 22.91
N ARG A 41 -7.37 -19.30 23.49
CA ARG A 41 -6.55 -20.49 23.70
C ARG A 41 -6.24 -21.26 22.42
N ASP A 42 -7.25 -21.46 21.54
CA ASP A 42 -7.07 -22.18 20.27
C ASP A 42 -7.29 -21.33 19.02
N GLY A 43 -7.72 -20.07 19.18
CA GLY A 43 -7.95 -19.15 18.07
C GLY A 43 -9.12 -19.51 17.15
N LEU A 44 -9.97 -20.42 17.54
CA LEU A 44 -11.04 -20.96 16.72
C LEU A 44 -12.42 -20.45 17.15
N LYS A 45 -13.28 -20.25 16.16
CA LYS A 45 -14.72 -20.14 16.40
C LYS A 45 -15.32 -21.53 16.58
N PRO A 46 -16.47 -21.67 17.23
CA PRO A 46 -17.09 -22.98 17.47
C PRO A 46 -17.29 -23.83 16.21
N VAL A 47 -17.68 -23.22 15.08
CA VAL A 47 -17.84 -23.96 13.80
C VAL A 47 -16.53 -24.56 13.31
N HIS A 48 -15.41 -23.83 13.38
CA HIS A 48 -14.09 -24.30 12.96
C HIS A 48 -13.62 -25.46 13.86
N ARG A 49 -13.79 -25.31 15.18
CA ARG A 49 -13.46 -26.34 16.16
C ARG A 49 -14.23 -27.63 15.92
N ARG A 50 -15.53 -27.53 15.67
CA ARG A 50 -16.42 -28.67 15.37
C ARG A 50 -16.03 -29.37 14.06
N ILE A 51 -15.61 -28.61 13.03
CA ILE A 51 -15.12 -29.18 11.77
C ILE A 51 -13.86 -30.01 12.02
N LEU A 52 -12.84 -29.44 12.66
CA LEU A 52 -11.57 -30.12 12.91
C LEU A 52 -11.76 -31.34 13.84
N TYR A 53 -12.57 -31.20 14.87
CA TYR A 53 -12.87 -32.33 15.78
C TYR A 53 -13.61 -33.45 15.08
N THR A 54 -14.61 -33.16 14.23
CA THR A 54 -15.29 -34.15 13.39
C THR A 54 -14.36 -34.84 12.42
N MET A 55 -13.44 -34.12 11.80
CA MET A 55 -12.41 -34.70 10.91
C MET A 55 -11.49 -35.66 11.68
N TYR A 56 -11.14 -35.28 12.91
CA TYR A 56 -10.36 -36.16 13.83
C TYR A 56 -11.10 -37.43 14.16
N GLU A 57 -12.35 -37.37 14.60
CA GLU A 57 -13.18 -38.54 14.90
C GLU A 57 -13.38 -39.46 13.68
N ASN A 58 -13.55 -38.89 12.49
CA ASN A 58 -13.66 -39.63 11.24
C ASN A 58 -12.29 -40.13 10.72
N ALA A 59 -11.20 -39.88 11.47
CA ALA A 59 -9.83 -40.31 11.19
C ALA A 59 -9.36 -39.85 9.79
N LEU A 60 -9.63 -38.61 9.42
CA LEU A 60 -9.22 -37.98 8.15
C LEU A 60 -7.79 -37.42 8.24
N TRP A 61 -6.85 -38.31 8.53
CA TRP A 61 -5.43 -37.96 8.70
C TRP A 61 -4.76 -37.48 7.39
N PRO A 62 -3.68 -36.72 7.45
CA PRO A 62 -2.94 -36.23 6.25
C PRO A 62 -2.42 -37.35 5.35
N GLU A 63 -2.12 -38.52 5.92
CA GLU A 63 -1.56 -39.65 5.17
C GLU A 63 -2.65 -40.53 4.52
N LYS A 64 -3.93 -40.31 4.85
CA LYS A 64 -5.06 -41.04 4.28
C LYS A 64 -5.59 -40.40 3.02
N ALA A 65 -6.40 -41.14 2.29
CA ALA A 65 -7.09 -40.65 1.10
C ALA A 65 -8.05 -39.50 1.47
N TYR A 66 -8.23 -38.56 0.55
CA TYR A 66 -9.24 -37.52 0.67
C TYR A 66 -10.65 -38.12 0.72
N ARG A 67 -11.54 -37.42 1.42
CA ARG A 67 -12.98 -37.71 1.41
C ARG A 67 -13.77 -36.51 0.94
N LYS A 68 -14.96 -36.79 0.38
CA LYS A 68 -15.89 -35.73 -0.05
C LYS A 68 -16.19 -34.77 1.10
N CYS A 69 -16.15 -33.46 0.85
CA CYS A 69 -16.53 -32.46 1.83
C CYS A 69 -17.95 -32.68 2.36
N ALA A 70 -18.83 -33.25 1.54
CA ALA A 70 -20.18 -33.62 1.92
C ALA A 70 -20.25 -34.57 3.15
N ASP A 71 -19.29 -35.50 3.26
CA ASP A 71 -19.21 -36.41 4.41
C ASP A 71 -18.89 -35.65 5.71
N THR A 72 -17.89 -34.78 5.65
CA THR A 72 -17.53 -33.93 6.80
C THR A 72 -18.66 -32.97 7.18
N VAL A 73 -19.23 -32.25 6.21
CA VAL A 73 -20.33 -31.31 6.44
C VAL A 73 -21.54 -32.00 7.06
N GLY A 74 -21.94 -33.12 6.49
CA GLY A 74 -23.08 -33.92 7.03
C GLY A 74 -22.82 -34.42 8.44
N SER A 75 -21.58 -34.88 8.73
CA SER A 75 -21.20 -35.33 10.08
C SER A 75 -21.18 -34.20 11.10
N VAL A 76 -20.70 -33.00 10.73
CA VAL A 76 -20.70 -31.80 11.59
C VAL A 76 -22.14 -31.39 11.92
N LEU A 77 -23.01 -31.33 10.92
CA LEU A 77 -24.44 -30.97 11.11
C LEU A 77 -25.16 -31.94 12.02
N GLY A 78 -24.99 -33.22 11.77
CA GLY A 78 -25.72 -34.24 12.50
C GLY A 78 -25.23 -34.46 13.95
N ARG A 79 -23.95 -34.09 14.24
CA ARG A 79 -23.35 -34.35 15.55
C ARG A 79 -23.23 -33.13 16.43
N TYR A 80 -22.85 -31.98 15.88
CA TYR A 80 -22.35 -30.86 16.68
C TYR A 80 -22.92 -29.49 16.33
N HIS A 81 -23.30 -29.23 15.05
CA HIS A 81 -23.61 -27.87 14.59
C HIS A 81 -24.95 -27.82 13.84
N PRO A 82 -26.09 -27.67 14.54
CA PRO A 82 -27.44 -27.73 13.96
C PRO A 82 -27.82 -26.42 13.22
N HIS A 83 -27.03 -26.03 12.18
CA HIS A 83 -27.25 -24.84 11.35
C HIS A 83 -27.21 -25.20 9.86
N GLY A 84 -27.29 -24.23 8.97
CA GLY A 84 -27.25 -24.47 7.52
C GLY A 84 -25.96 -25.11 7.03
N ASP A 85 -26.06 -26.06 6.10
CA ASP A 85 -24.96 -26.78 5.46
C ASP A 85 -23.99 -25.83 4.72
N ALA A 86 -24.52 -24.80 4.05
CA ALA A 86 -23.69 -23.78 3.37
C ALA A 86 -22.73 -23.09 4.35
N SER A 87 -23.19 -22.74 5.57
CA SER A 87 -22.34 -22.06 6.55
C SER A 87 -21.18 -22.93 7.05
N VAL A 88 -21.42 -24.24 7.21
CA VAL A 88 -20.38 -25.20 7.58
C VAL A 88 -19.40 -25.42 6.43
N TYR A 89 -19.93 -25.53 5.20
CA TYR A 89 -19.08 -25.71 4.03
C TYR A 89 -18.19 -24.48 3.76
N ASP A 90 -18.76 -23.27 3.84
CA ASP A 90 -17.99 -22.02 3.67
C ASP A 90 -16.88 -21.88 4.72
N ALA A 91 -17.16 -22.29 5.98
CA ALA A 91 -16.14 -22.31 7.00
C ALA A 91 -15.03 -23.34 6.70
N LEU A 92 -15.38 -24.54 6.24
CA LEU A 92 -14.44 -25.58 5.82
C LEU A 92 -13.59 -25.10 4.65
N VAL A 93 -14.20 -24.51 3.62
CA VAL A 93 -13.52 -23.97 2.45
C VAL A 93 -12.49 -22.92 2.86
N ARG A 94 -12.87 -22.00 3.74
CA ARG A 94 -11.96 -20.93 4.19
C ARG A 94 -10.72 -21.48 4.89
N LEU A 95 -10.83 -22.57 5.65
CA LEU A 95 -9.70 -23.23 6.29
C LEU A 95 -8.74 -23.93 5.31
N ALA A 96 -9.17 -24.14 4.05
CA ALA A 96 -8.39 -24.78 2.98
C ALA A 96 -7.86 -23.78 1.93
N GLN A 97 -8.21 -22.49 2.02
CA GLN A 97 -7.77 -21.45 1.06
C GLN A 97 -6.41 -20.89 1.46
N ASP A 98 -5.42 -20.97 0.58
CA ASP A 98 -4.05 -20.46 0.77
C ASP A 98 -3.94 -18.93 0.74
N PHE A 99 -4.91 -18.25 0.12
CA PHE A 99 -5.05 -16.79 0.12
C PHE A 99 -5.87 -16.24 1.31
N SER A 100 -6.57 -17.12 2.06
CA SER A 100 -7.35 -16.73 3.25
C SER A 100 -6.63 -17.08 4.56
N MET A 101 -5.89 -18.19 4.58
CA MET A 101 -5.17 -18.71 5.74
C MET A 101 -3.67 -18.59 5.52
N ARG A 102 -2.97 -18.05 6.49
CA ARG A 102 -1.50 -18.00 6.41
C ARG A 102 -0.89 -19.40 6.49
N TYR A 103 -1.52 -20.27 7.29
CA TYR A 103 -1.21 -21.69 7.39
C TYR A 103 -2.53 -22.49 7.36
N MET A 104 -2.74 -23.20 6.27
CA MET A 104 -3.98 -23.97 6.07
C MET A 104 -4.15 -25.07 7.11
N LEU A 105 -5.36 -25.17 7.66
CA LEU A 105 -5.73 -26.22 8.61
C LEU A 105 -6.40 -27.42 7.93
N ILE A 106 -6.88 -27.25 6.70
CA ILE A 106 -7.48 -28.30 5.87
C ILE A 106 -6.69 -28.41 4.57
N ASP A 107 -6.39 -29.63 4.17
CA ASP A 107 -5.82 -29.97 2.88
C ASP A 107 -6.98 -30.31 1.93
N GLY A 108 -7.25 -29.42 0.99
CA GLY A 108 -8.35 -29.48 0.04
C GLY A 108 -7.91 -30.01 -1.34
N HIS A 109 -8.78 -30.79 -1.99
CA HIS A 109 -8.60 -31.25 -3.35
C HIS A 109 -9.82 -30.89 -4.21
N GLY A 110 -9.60 -30.16 -5.29
CA GLY A 110 -10.64 -29.62 -6.16
C GLY A 110 -10.65 -28.08 -6.17
N ASN A 111 -11.76 -27.48 -6.60
CA ASN A 111 -11.92 -26.02 -6.65
C ASN A 111 -12.49 -25.51 -5.31
N PHE A 112 -11.65 -24.80 -4.56
CA PHE A 112 -11.99 -24.14 -3.29
C PHE A 112 -12.16 -22.61 -3.44
N GLY A 113 -12.37 -22.10 -4.67
CA GLY A 113 -12.47 -20.69 -4.97
C GLY A 113 -11.13 -20.07 -5.37
N SER A 114 -11.14 -18.81 -5.74
CA SER A 114 -9.97 -18.06 -6.19
C SER A 114 -9.90 -16.65 -5.58
N VAL A 115 -8.76 -15.98 -5.75
CA VAL A 115 -8.56 -14.56 -5.39
C VAL A 115 -9.47 -13.64 -6.22
N ASP A 116 -9.97 -14.11 -7.37
CA ASP A 116 -10.93 -13.40 -8.19
C ASP A 116 -12.35 -13.37 -7.62
N GLY A 117 -12.57 -14.13 -6.54
CA GLY A 117 -13.87 -14.22 -5.89
C GLY A 117 -14.76 -15.27 -6.49
N ASP A 118 -14.21 -16.18 -7.31
CA ASP A 118 -14.95 -17.34 -7.77
C ASP A 118 -15.40 -18.19 -6.58
N PRO A 119 -16.66 -18.65 -6.57
CA PRO A 119 -17.13 -19.51 -5.51
C PRO A 119 -16.49 -20.90 -5.59
N PRO A 120 -16.37 -21.61 -4.44
CA PRO A 120 -15.95 -23.00 -4.46
C PRO A 120 -16.95 -23.87 -5.22
N ALA A 121 -16.47 -24.98 -5.77
CA ALA A 121 -17.35 -25.99 -6.32
C ALA A 121 -18.25 -26.57 -5.21
N ALA A 122 -19.44 -27.08 -5.55
CA ALA A 122 -20.33 -27.68 -4.56
C ALA A 122 -19.66 -28.82 -3.77
N TYR A 123 -19.95 -28.93 -2.47
CA TYR A 123 -19.29 -29.83 -1.53
C TYR A 123 -19.35 -31.32 -1.91
N ARG A 124 -20.25 -31.71 -2.84
CA ARG A 124 -20.30 -33.07 -3.40
C ARG A 124 -19.14 -33.35 -4.39
N TYR A 125 -18.49 -32.33 -4.93
CA TYR A 125 -17.36 -32.47 -5.87
C TYR A 125 -16.01 -32.32 -5.15
N THR A 126 -15.89 -31.39 -4.22
CA THR A 126 -14.66 -31.14 -3.47
C THR A 126 -14.37 -32.23 -2.46
N GLU A 127 -13.10 -32.43 -2.17
CA GLU A 127 -12.59 -33.39 -1.21
C GLU A 127 -11.64 -32.71 -0.22
N ALA A 128 -11.60 -33.23 1.00
CA ALA A 128 -10.77 -32.65 2.06
C ALA A 128 -10.23 -33.71 3.01
N ARG A 129 -9.13 -33.37 3.68
CA ARG A 129 -8.57 -34.07 4.84
C ARG A 129 -7.86 -33.07 5.75
N MET A 130 -7.47 -33.49 6.93
CA MET A 130 -6.70 -32.65 7.84
C MET A 130 -5.32 -32.33 7.26
N SER A 131 -4.83 -31.10 7.47
CA SER A 131 -3.44 -30.77 7.24
C SER A 131 -2.53 -31.32 8.34
N LYS A 132 -1.23 -31.39 8.11
CA LYS A 132 -0.27 -31.76 9.16
C LYS A 132 -0.32 -30.83 10.36
N LEU A 133 -0.63 -29.55 10.13
CA LEU A 133 -0.72 -28.55 11.19
C LEU A 133 -1.96 -28.72 12.06
N SER A 134 -3.12 -29.07 11.47
CA SER A 134 -4.34 -29.31 12.24
C SER A 134 -4.22 -30.53 13.16
N VAL A 135 -3.38 -31.52 12.82
CA VAL A 135 -3.07 -32.64 13.73
C VAL A 135 -2.39 -32.15 15.01
N GLU A 136 -1.50 -31.17 14.92
CA GLU A 136 -0.85 -30.58 16.11
C GLU A 136 -1.83 -29.77 16.97
N MET A 137 -2.93 -29.24 16.40
CA MET A 137 -4.00 -28.60 17.19
C MET A 137 -4.79 -29.59 18.03
N LEU A 138 -4.90 -30.84 17.59
CA LEU A 138 -5.70 -31.89 18.20
C LEU A 138 -4.85 -32.90 18.99
N LYS A 139 -3.55 -32.75 18.97
CA LYS A 139 -2.61 -33.63 19.64
C LYS A 139 -2.89 -33.69 21.14
N ASP A 140 -2.85 -34.88 21.70
CA ASP A 140 -3.10 -35.15 23.12
C ASP A 140 -4.56 -34.87 23.60
N ILE A 141 -5.54 -34.66 22.70
CA ILE A 141 -6.95 -34.43 23.05
C ILE A 141 -7.56 -35.62 23.81
N GLU A 142 -7.07 -36.87 23.60
CA GLU A 142 -7.50 -38.08 24.27
C GLU A 142 -6.94 -38.25 25.69
N LYS A 143 -6.06 -37.33 26.12
CA LYS A 143 -5.40 -37.38 27.43
C LYS A 143 -6.03 -36.43 28.46
N ASP A 144 -7.32 -36.19 28.39
CA ASP A 144 -8.07 -35.29 29.28
C ASP A 144 -7.45 -33.87 29.39
N THR A 145 -6.77 -33.40 28.33
CA THR A 145 -6.08 -32.11 28.31
C THR A 145 -7.02 -30.90 28.30
N VAL A 146 -8.24 -31.09 27.80
CA VAL A 146 -9.28 -30.05 27.67
C VAL A 146 -10.62 -30.56 28.18
N ASP A 147 -11.51 -29.63 28.52
CA ASP A 147 -12.86 -29.99 28.97
C ASP A 147 -13.80 -30.21 27.79
N PHE A 148 -14.74 -31.13 28.01
CA PHE A 148 -15.78 -31.49 27.06
C PHE A 148 -17.15 -31.10 27.63
N SER A 149 -18.00 -30.50 26.79
CA SER A 149 -19.40 -30.22 27.12
C SER A 149 -20.35 -31.12 26.29
N PRO A 150 -21.59 -31.35 26.75
CA PRO A 150 -22.58 -31.98 25.92
C PRO A 150 -22.83 -31.19 24.62
N ASN A 151 -23.13 -31.90 23.53
CA ASN A 151 -23.55 -31.28 22.27
C ASN A 151 -25.02 -30.77 22.37
N TYR A 152 -25.56 -30.24 21.29
CA TYR A 152 -26.91 -29.62 21.26
C TYR A 152 -28.06 -30.56 21.64
N ASP A 153 -27.90 -31.90 21.59
CA ASP A 153 -28.93 -32.89 21.90
C ASP A 153 -28.53 -33.79 23.07
N ASP A 154 -27.49 -33.46 23.81
CA ASP A 154 -26.96 -34.19 25.00
C ASP A 154 -26.52 -35.64 24.74
N ARG A 155 -26.40 -36.04 23.45
CA ARG A 155 -26.02 -37.45 23.12
C ARG A 155 -24.53 -37.66 23.00
N LEU A 156 -23.82 -36.61 22.57
CA LEU A 156 -22.37 -36.63 22.35
C LEU A 156 -21.71 -35.52 23.17
N LYS A 157 -20.40 -35.59 23.24
CA LYS A 157 -19.59 -34.52 23.86
C LYS A 157 -18.71 -33.86 22.83
N GLU A 158 -18.59 -32.57 22.90
CA GLU A 158 -17.68 -31.78 22.09
C GLU A 158 -16.62 -31.04 22.93
N PRO A 159 -15.39 -30.83 22.43
CA PRO A 159 -14.38 -30.14 23.19
C PRO A 159 -14.70 -28.65 23.25
N ASN A 160 -14.55 -28.05 24.44
CA ASN A 160 -14.75 -26.61 24.63
C ASN A 160 -13.64 -25.80 23.92
N VAL A 161 -12.46 -26.38 23.82
CA VAL A 161 -11.25 -25.80 23.19
C VAL A 161 -10.37 -26.95 22.71
N LEU A 162 -9.53 -26.72 21.69
CA LEU A 162 -8.51 -27.68 21.27
C LEU A 162 -7.19 -27.44 22.01
N PRO A 163 -6.38 -28.51 22.28
CA PRO A 163 -5.09 -28.36 22.97
C PRO A 163 -4.08 -27.42 22.30
N SER A 164 -4.14 -27.32 21.00
CA SER A 164 -3.42 -26.37 20.12
C SER A 164 -1.93 -26.10 20.50
N HIS A 165 -0.99 -26.90 20.00
CA HIS A 165 0.43 -26.77 20.30
C HIS A 165 1.13 -25.54 19.69
N PHE A 166 0.37 -24.59 19.13
CA PHE A 166 0.83 -23.29 18.65
C PHE A 166 -0.27 -22.23 18.81
N PRO A 167 0.05 -20.95 18.97
CA PRO A 167 -0.93 -19.88 19.18
C PRO A 167 -1.64 -19.51 17.88
N ASN A 168 -2.59 -20.36 17.45
CA ASN A 168 -3.31 -20.23 16.17
C ASN A 168 -4.02 -18.88 16.02
N ILE A 169 -4.46 -18.25 17.11
CA ILE A 169 -5.10 -16.93 17.08
C ILE A 169 -4.20 -15.85 16.48
N LEU A 170 -2.88 -15.92 16.70
CA LEU A 170 -1.90 -15.01 16.08
C LEU A 170 -1.45 -15.53 14.73
N VAL A 171 -1.18 -16.84 14.62
CA VAL A 171 -0.61 -17.44 13.40
C VAL A 171 -1.55 -17.29 12.20
N ASN A 172 -2.83 -17.61 12.36
CA ASN A 172 -3.82 -17.49 11.28
C ASN A 172 -4.73 -16.28 11.40
N GLY A 173 -4.72 -15.58 12.54
CA GLY A 173 -5.63 -14.50 12.79
C GLY A 173 -7.09 -14.94 12.91
N SER A 174 -8.00 -13.99 13.07
CA SER A 174 -9.44 -14.24 13.06
C SER A 174 -10.21 -12.96 12.75
N THR A 175 -11.28 -13.07 11.95
CA THR A 175 -12.19 -11.96 11.67
C THR A 175 -13.61 -12.36 12.05
N GLY A 176 -14.36 -11.48 12.71
CA GLY A 176 -15.74 -11.77 13.11
C GLY A 176 -16.52 -10.53 13.49
N ILE A 177 -17.81 -10.55 13.18
CA ILE A 177 -18.75 -9.49 13.52
C ILE A 177 -19.78 -10.06 14.46
N ALA A 178 -19.81 -9.56 15.70
CA ALA A 178 -20.79 -9.90 16.73
C ALA A 178 -21.76 -8.74 16.98
N VAL A 179 -22.65 -8.89 17.94
CA VAL A 179 -23.56 -7.80 18.32
C VAL A 179 -22.78 -6.76 19.14
N GLY A 180 -22.73 -5.55 18.65
CA GLY A 180 -22.05 -4.42 19.33
C GLY A 180 -20.53 -4.46 19.33
N MET A 181 -19.90 -5.50 18.77
CA MET A 181 -18.44 -5.64 18.73
C MET A 181 -17.96 -6.43 17.53
N ALA A 182 -16.70 -6.26 17.16
CA ALA A 182 -16.06 -7.00 16.07
C ALA A 182 -14.64 -7.37 16.46
N THR A 183 -14.14 -8.46 15.90
CA THR A 183 -12.73 -8.86 15.96
C THR A 183 -12.12 -8.85 14.57
N ASN A 184 -10.86 -8.42 14.48
CA ASN A 184 -10.08 -8.45 13.25
C ASN A 184 -8.59 -8.58 13.62
N ILE A 185 -8.18 -9.82 13.89
CA ILE A 185 -6.82 -10.18 14.30
C ILE A 185 -6.06 -10.58 13.04
N PRO A 186 -4.97 -9.90 12.69
CA PRO A 186 -4.19 -10.23 11.51
C PRO A 186 -3.39 -11.52 11.71
N PRO A 187 -3.09 -12.27 10.64
CA PRO A 187 -2.19 -13.43 10.69
C PRO A 187 -0.72 -12.98 10.85
N HIS A 188 0.11 -13.91 11.37
CA HIS A 188 1.54 -13.65 11.61
C HIS A 188 2.39 -14.84 11.17
N ASN A 189 3.69 -14.61 11.01
CA ASN A 189 4.66 -15.66 10.73
C ASN A 189 4.82 -16.61 11.94
N MET A 190 4.71 -17.91 11.69
CA MET A 190 4.79 -18.96 12.72
C MET A 190 6.10 -18.89 13.51
N GLY A 191 7.23 -18.74 12.80
CA GLY A 191 8.55 -18.69 13.41
C GLY A 191 8.70 -17.50 14.36
N GLU A 192 8.25 -16.33 13.95
CA GLU A 192 8.28 -15.11 14.77
C GLU A 192 7.40 -15.21 16.01
N VAL A 193 6.20 -15.78 15.87
CA VAL A 193 5.27 -15.94 17.01
C VAL A 193 5.82 -16.95 18.02
N LEU A 194 6.38 -18.08 17.56
CA LEU A 194 6.98 -19.08 18.45
C LEU A 194 8.26 -18.57 19.12
N ASP A 195 9.06 -17.73 18.45
CA ASP A 195 10.17 -17.01 19.07
C ASP A 195 9.69 -16.06 20.17
N GLY A 196 8.58 -15.36 19.94
CA GLY A 196 7.92 -14.53 20.94
C GLY A 196 7.43 -15.31 22.15
N VAL A 197 6.85 -16.51 21.94
CA VAL A 197 6.48 -17.44 23.03
C VAL A 197 7.71 -17.83 23.83
N CYS A 198 8.80 -18.28 23.18
CA CYS A 198 10.05 -18.63 23.84
C CYS A 198 10.64 -17.47 24.64
N ALA A 199 10.65 -16.27 24.06
CA ALA A 199 11.16 -15.07 24.74
C ALA A 199 10.35 -14.70 25.98
N MET A 200 9.02 -14.89 25.94
CA MET A 200 8.14 -14.63 27.08
C MET A 200 8.27 -15.71 28.18
N VAL A 201 8.54 -16.96 27.80
CA VAL A 201 8.86 -18.03 28.76
C VAL A 201 10.17 -17.73 29.47
N ASP A 202 11.20 -17.27 28.76
CA ASP A 202 12.49 -16.91 29.34
C ASP A 202 12.41 -15.64 30.20
N ASN A 203 11.59 -14.66 29.80
CA ASN A 203 11.39 -13.39 30.51
C ASN A 203 9.91 -13.02 30.57
N PRO A 204 9.19 -13.44 31.63
CA PRO A 204 7.77 -13.13 31.80
C PRO A 204 7.43 -11.63 31.86
N ASP A 205 8.41 -10.78 32.20
CA ASP A 205 8.24 -9.32 32.29
C ASP A 205 8.67 -8.57 31.02
N ILE A 206 8.90 -9.30 29.92
CA ILE A 206 9.28 -8.69 28.65
C ILE A 206 8.24 -7.62 28.24
N ASP A 207 8.74 -6.44 27.87
CA ASP A 207 7.91 -5.33 27.40
C ASP A 207 7.53 -5.47 25.91
N LEU A 208 6.69 -4.53 25.44
CA LEU A 208 6.24 -4.53 24.05
C LEU A 208 7.41 -4.39 23.05
N ASP A 209 8.39 -3.56 23.37
CA ASP A 209 9.55 -3.34 22.47
C ASP A 209 10.43 -4.57 22.38
N GLY A 210 10.60 -5.30 23.48
CA GLY A 210 11.28 -6.60 23.50
C GLY A 210 10.53 -7.64 22.67
N LEU A 211 9.20 -7.75 22.79
CA LEU A 211 8.38 -8.66 22.00
C LEU A 211 8.42 -8.33 20.50
N MET A 212 8.43 -7.05 20.15
CA MET A 212 8.50 -6.60 18.75
C MET A 212 9.86 -6.86 18.07
N GLN A 213 10.89 -7.24 18.81
CA GLN A 213 12.15 -7.75 18.21
C GLN A 213 11.95 -9.12 17.57
N TYR A 214 11.09 -9.95 18.16
CA TYR A 214 10.76 -11.30 17.67
C TYR A 214 9.57 -11.26 16.71
N ILE A 215 8.45 -10.64 17.11
CA ILE A 215 7.23 -10.53 16.32
C ILE A 215 7.20 -9.15 15.65
N LYS A 216 7.73 -9.07 14.45
CA LYS A 216 7.95 -7.79 13.75
C LYS A 216 6.66 -7.12 13.31
N GLY A 217 5.63 -7.90 12.98
CA GLY A 217 4.36 -7.41 12.48
C GLY A 217 3.51 -8.52 11.84
N PRO A 218 2.30 -8.20 11.38
CA PRO A 218 1.46 -9.13 10.62
C PRO A 218 2.19 -9.69 9.39
N ASP A 219 1.80 -10.91 9.01
CA ASP A 219 2.32 -11.60 7.83
C ASP A 219 1.14 -12.19 7.05
N PHE A 220 0.71 -11.50 6.00
CA PHE A 220 -0.48 -11.86 5.25
C PHE A 220 -0.21 -12.97 4.23
N PRO A 221 -1.16 -13.88 3.98
CA PRO A 221 -1.00 -14.96 3.01
C PRO A 221 -0.75 -14.47 1.59
N THR A 222 -1.32 -13.30 1.23
CA THR A 222 -1.20 -12.68 -0.10
C THR A 222 0.02 -11.77 -0.25
N GLY A 223 0.91 -11.70 0.76
CA GLY A 223 2.08 -10.82 0.74
C GLY A 223 1.73 -9.35 0.93
N GLY A 224 2.21 -8.51 0.03
CA GLY A 224 2.05 -7.06 0.08
C GLY A 224 3.07 -6.36 0.99
N ILE A 225 2.95 -5.05 1.10
CA ILE A 225 3.88 -4.19 1.84
C ILE A 225 3.13 -3.43 2.93
N ILE A 226 3.52 -3.60 4.18
CA ILE A 226 3.01 -2.80 5.30
C ILE A 226 3.79 -1.49 5.36
N MET A 227 3.06 -0.37 5.38
CA MET A 227 3.63 0.97 5.38
C MET A 227 3.79 1.49 6.80
N GLY A 228 5.04 1.48 7.29
CA GLY A 228 5.41 1.97 8.61
C GLY A 228 5.09 1.03 9.78
N ARG A 229 5.70 1.29 10.94
CA ARG A 229 5.58 0.46 12.15
C ARG A 229 4.66 1.04 13.22
N SER A 230 4.24 2.30 13.09
CA SER A 230 3.43 2.99 14.10
C SER A 230 2.07 2.33 14.35
N GLY A 231 1.40 1.91 13.25
CA GLY A 231 0.13 1.20 13.31
C GLY A 231 0.25 -0.19 13.96
N ILE A 232 1.34 -0.91 13.70
CA ILE A 232 1.66 -2.21 14.33
C ILE A 232 1.86 -2.02 15.82
N ARG A 233 2.69 -1.04 16.22
CA ARG A 233 2.96 -0.74 17.64
C ARG A 233 1.69 -0.37 18.40
N ALA A 234 0.84 0.46 17.80
CA ALA A 234 -0.46 0.82 18.39
C ALA A 234 -1.35 -0.41 18.58
N ALA A 235 -1.45 -1.28 17.55
CA ALA A 235 -2.23 -2.50 17.61
C ALA A 235 -1.74 -3.45 18.71
N TYR A 236 -0.46 -3.69 18.81
CA TYR A 236 0.13 -4.61 19.78
C TYR A 236 0.07 -4.08 21.22
N GLY A 237 0.18 -2.76 21.40
CA GLY A 237 0.15 -2.13 22.73
C GLY A 237 -1.24 -1.89 23.28
N THR A 238 -2.26 -1.68 22.43
CA THR A 238 -3.61 -1.31 22.87
C THR A 238 -4.71 -2.28 22.42
N GLY A 239 -4.38 -3.29 21.63
CA GLY A 239 -5.34 -4.19 20.99
C GLY A 239 -6.08 -3.55 19.81
N ARG A 240 -5.80 -2.27 19.46
CA ARG A 240 -6.40 -1.57 18.31
C ARG A 240 -5.35 -0.80 17.54
N GLY A 241 -5.40 -0.87 16.20
CA GLY A 241 -4.49 -0.14 15.35
C GLY A 241 -4.97 -0.06 13.91
N ARG A 242 -4.35 0.84 13.14
CA ARG A 242 -4.57 0.96 11.69
C ARG A 242 -3.26 0.66 10.97
N ILE A 243 -3.27 -0.32 10.11
CA ILE A 243 -2.10 -0.75 9.34
C ILE A 243 -2.42 -0.50 7.87
N TYR A 244 -1.57 0.27 7.19
CA TYR A 244 -1.68 0.49 5.76
C TYR A 244 -0.96 -0.63 5.02
N VAL A 245 -1.67 -1.33 4.15
CA VAL A 245 -1.12 -2.43 3.34
C VAL A 245 -1.24 -2.04 1.88
N ARG A 246 -0.12 -2.08 1.17
CA ARG A 246 -0.01 -1.81 -0.28
C ARG A 246 0.20 -3.09 -1.07
N ALA A 247 -0.31 -3.08 -2.29
CA ALA A 247 0.05 -4.03 -3.33
C ALA A 247 1.55 -3.90 -3.66
N ARG A 248 2.21 -5.01 -3.99
CA ARG A 248 3.54 -4.97 -4.59
C ARG A 248 3.40 -4.68 -6.08
N ALA A 249 3.91 -3.55 -6.50
CA ALA A 249 3.86 -3.11 -7.89
C ALA A 249 5.22 -2.58 -8.33
N GLU A 250 5.62 -2.92 -9.54
CA GLU A 250 6.87 -2.52 -10.16
C GLU A 250 6.59 -1.80 -11.49
N ILE A 251 7.39 -0.78 -11.80
CA ILE A 251 7.33 -0.08 -13.07
C ILE A 251 8.39 -0.68 -13.99
N VAL A 252 7.93 -1.26 -15.09
CA VAL A 252 8.80 -1.94 -16.07
C VAL A 252 8.75 -1.19 -17.40
N GLU A 253 9.91 -0.92 -17.99
CA GLU A 253 10.01 -0.36 -19.33
C GLU A 253 9.93 -1.48 -20.38
N LYS A 254 9.01 -1.33 -21.34
CA LYS A 254 8.87 -2.24 -22.48
C LYS A 254 9.87 -1.89 -23.60
N PRO A 255 10.23 -2.86 -24.47
CA PRO A 255 11.17 -2.64 -25.58
C PRO A 255 10.77 -1.51 -26.56
N ASN A 256 9.52 -1.08 -26.53
CA ASN A 256 8.99 0.01 -27.38
C ASN A 256 9.05 1.39 -26.69
N GLY A 257 9.76 1.54 -25.56
CA GLY A 257 9.87 2.77 -24.79
C GLY A 257 8.57 3.20 -24.10
N ARG A 258 7.63 2.25 -23.85
CA ARG A 258 6.43 2.46 -23.03
C ARG A 258 6.63 1.83 -21.67
N TYR A 259 5.97 2.37 -20.68
CA TYR A 259 5.97 1.84 -19.32
C TYR A 259 4.75 0.96 -19.06
N GLN A 260 4.95 -0.01 -18.19
CA GLN A 260 3.91 -0.89 -17.69
C GLN A 260 4.07 -1.00 -16.17
N ILE A 261 2.97 -0.92 -15.43
CA ILE A 261 2.94 -1.24 -14.02
C ILE A 261 2.53 -2.70 -13.89
N VAL A 262 3.39 -3.49 -13.27
CA VAL A 262 3.16 -4.92 -13.02
C VAL A 262 2.86 -5.09 -11.54
N VAL A 263 1.68 -5.64 -11.21
CA VAL A 263 1.27 -5.92 -9.83
C VAL A 263 1.38 -7.43 -9.59
N THR A 264 2.18 -7.81 -8.61
CA THR A 264 2.47 -9.22 -8.27
C THR A 264 1.84 -9.68 -6.97
N GLU A 265 1.50 -8.76 -6.06
CA GLU A 265 0.86 -9.07 -4.78
C GLU A 265 -0.21 -8.03 -4.47
N LEU A 266 -1.33 -8.48 -3.90
CA LEU A 266 -2.43 -7.61 -3.47
C LEU A 266 -2.58 -7.60 -1.95
N PRO A 267 -3.11 -6.51 -1.39
CA PRO A 267 -3.45 -6.46 0.03
C PRO A 267 -4.43 -7.59 0.41
N TYR A 268 -4.29 -8.09 1.62
CA TYR A 268 -5.11 -9.17 2.16
C TYR A 268 -6.61 -8.87 2.07
N GLN A 269 -7.39 -9.83 1.64
CA GLN A 269 -8.85 -9.78 1.45
C GLN A 269 -9.32 -8.85 0.30
N VAL A 270 -8.44 -8.43 -0.58
CA VAL A 270 -8.82 -7.71 -1.81
C VAL A 270 -9.17 -8.72 -2.90
N ASN A 271 -10.32 -8.50 -3.54
CA ASN A 271 -10.73 -9.27 -4.71
C ASN A 271 -10.08 -8.71 -5.97
N LYS A 272 -9.32 -9.53 -6.70
CA LYS A 272 -8.53 -9.12 -7.87
C LYS A 272 -9.40 -8.66 -9.04
N ALA A 273 -10.40 -9.42 -9.42
CA ALA A 273 -11.29 -9.08 -10.54
C ALA A 273 -12.02 -7.76 -10.29
N ARG A 274 -12.59 -7.59 -9.08
CA ARG A 274 -13.26 -6.35 -8.69
C ARG A 274 -12.33 -5.14 -8.63
N LEU A 275 -11.06 -5.34 -8.26
CA LEU A 275 -10.05 -4.28 -8.30
C LEU A 275 -9.81 -3.82 -9.74
N ILE A 276 -9.64 -4.77 -10.68
CA ILE A 276 -9.43 -4.48 -12.10
C ILE A 276 -10.64 -3.74 -12.69
N GLU A 277 -11.87 -4.19 -12.40
CA GLU A 277 -13.09 -3.49 -12.80
C GLU A 277 -13.15 -2.06 -12.27
N ASN A 278 -12.85 -1.86 -10.98
CA ASN A 278 -12.83 -0.54 -10.35
C ASN A 278 -11.79 0.39 -10.99
N ILE A 279 -10.59 -0.13 -11.31
CA ILE A 279 -9.57 0.66 -12.04
C ILE A 279 -10.11 1.07 -13.42
N ALA A 280 -10.73 0.15 -14.16
CA ALA A 280 -11.29 0.44 -15.47
C ALA A 280 -12.42 1.49 -15.41
N GLU A 281 -13.27 1.44 -14.39
CA GLU A 281 -14.30 2.46 -14.13
C GLU A 281 -13.69 3.84 -13.87
N LEU A 282 -12.65 3.92 -13.00
CA LEU A 282 -11.97 5.18 -12.71
C LEU A 282 -11.26 5.78 -13.92
N VAL A 283 -10.76 4.94 -14.84
CA VAL A 283 -10.20 5.39 -16.12
C VAL A 283 -11.30 5.93 -17.05
N LYS A 284 -12.43 5.23 -17.15
CA LYS A 284 -13.60 5.66 -17.93
C LYS A 284 -14.18 6.99 -17.43
N ASP A 285 -14.23 7.17 -16.11
CA ASP A 285 -14.69 8.39 -15.45
C ASP A 285 -13.65 9.52 -15.47
N LYS A 286 -12.49 9.30 -16.10
CA LYS A 286 -11.36 10.24 -16.18
C LYS A 286 -10.84 10.70 -14.80
N ARG A 287 -11.00 9.88 -13.77
CA ARG A 287 -10.42 10.12 -12.43
C ARG A 287 -8.98 9.65 -12.34
N ILE A 288 -8.63 8.65 -13.15
CA ILE A 288 -7.24 8.22 -13.40
C ILE A 288 -7.04 8.37 -14.91
N ASP A 289 -6.11 9.22 -15.32
CA ASP A 289 -5.66 9.29 -16.71
C ASP A 289 -4.28 8.61 -16.84
N GLY A 290 -3.87 8.33 -18.09
CA GLY A 290 -2.57 7.76 -18.36
C GLY A 290 -2.55 6.24 -18.53
N ILE A 291 -3.63 5.51 -18.26
CA ILE A 291 -3.74 4.06 -18.51
C ILE A 291 -4.27 3.83 -19.92
N SER A 292 -3.61 2.95 -20.68
CA SER A 292 -4.04 2.57 -22.04
C SER A 292 -4.72 1.21 -22.10
N ASN A 293 -4.26 0.24 -21.27
CA ASN A 293 -4.83 -1.11 -21.21
C ASN A 293 -4.59 -1.72 -19.82
N ILE A 294 -5.40 -2.71 -19.46
CA ILE A 294 -5.25 -3.49 -18.23
C ILE A 294 -5.50 -4.95 -18.60
N ASP A 295 -4.49 -5.78 -18.41
CA ASP A 295 -4.54 -7.22 -18.68
C ASP A 295 -4.24 -8.01 -17.40
N ASP A 296 -4.96 -9.10 -17.20
CA ASP A 296 -4.69 -10.06 -16.14
C ASP A 296 -3.99 -11.29 -16.75
N HIS A 297 -2.73 -11.46 -16.43
CA HIS A 297 -1.89 -12.58 -16.85
C HIS A 297 -1.61 -13.56 -15.70
N SER A 298 -2.39 -13.45 -14.60
CA SER A 298 -2.23 -14.33 -13.44
C SER A 298 -2.44 -15.79 -13.84
N ASP A 299 -1.52 -16.64 -13.41
CA ASP A 299 -1.54 -18.08 -13.67
C ASP A 299 -1.20 -18.88 -12.40
N ARG A 300 -0.96 -20.19 -12.55
CA ARG A 300 -0.54 -21.07 -11.44
C ARG A 300 0.83 -20.72 -10.83
N ASN A 301 1.63 -19.88 -11.48
CA ASN A 301 2.95 -19.46 -11.00
C ASN A 301 2.86 -18.18 -10.15
N GLY A 302 1.73 -17.48 -10.18
CA GLY A 302 1.50 -16.30 -9.37
C GLY A 302 0.58 -15.27 -9.99
N MET A 303 0.37 -14.22 -9.25
CA MET A 303 -0.42 -13.06 -9.67
C MET A 303 0.41 -12.16 -10.59
N HIS A 304 -0.20 -11.73 -11.70
CA HIS A 304 0.43 -10.82 -12.66
C HIS A 304 -0.63 -9.93 -13.34
N ILE A 305 -0.89 -8.76 -12.75
CA ILE A 305 -1.76 -7.75 -13.36
C ILE A 305 -0.87 -6.76 -14.09
N ALA A 306 -1.06 -6.59 -15.37
CA ALA A 306 -0.29 -5.74 -16.25
C ALA A 306 -1.11 -4.48 -16.63
N ILE A 307 -0.67 -3.30 -16.19
CA ILE A 307 -1.31 -2.02 -16.44
C ILE A 307 -0.42 -1.22 -17.40
N ASP A 308 -0.84 -1.09 -18.66
CA ASP A 308 -0.10 -0.37 -19.68
C ASP A 308 -0.30 1.13 -19.58
N ILE A 309 0.79 1.89 -19.61
CA ILE A 309 0.78 3.34 -19.49
C ILE A 309 0.85 3.99 -20.88
N LYS A 310 0.09 5.08 -21.08
CA LYS A 310 0.18 5.92 -22.26
C LYS A 310 1.56 6.58 -22.34
N ARG A 311 2.07 6.80 -23.54
CA ARG A 311 3.43 7.35 -23.78
C ARG A 311 3.66 8.72 -23.11
N GLU A 312 2.61 9.52 -22.95
CA GLU A 312 2.67 10.89 -22.44
C GLU A 312 2.40 10.98 -20.92
N ALA A 313 2.15 9.85 -20.24
CA ALA A 313 1.81 9.83 -18.83
C ALA A 313 3.00 9.38 -17.97
N SER A 314 3.15 10.01 -16.81
CA SER A 314 4.14 9.58 -15.81
C SER A 314 3.65 8.30 -15.11
N PRO A 315 4.40 7.19 -15.18
CA PRO A 315 4.01 5.95 -14.52
C PRO A 315 3.97 6.06 -13.01
N GLN A 316 4.82 6.89 -12.40
CA GLN A 316 4.84 7.14 -10.95
C GLN A 316 3.56 7.82 -10.49
N LEU A 317 3.09 8.83 -11.23
CA LEU A 317 1.85 9.53 -10.92
C LEU A 317 0.63 8.62 -11.06
N VAL A 318 0.60 7.77 -12.08
CA VAL A 318 -0.46 6.77 -12.26
C VAL A 318 -0.45 5.77 -11.10
N LEU A 319 0.71 5.26 -10.72
CA LEU A 319 0.85 4.35 -9.58
C LEU A 319 0.37 4.98 -8.26
N TYR A 320 0.69 6.25 -8.05
CA TYR A 320 0.18 7.00 -6.89
C TYR A 320 -1.36 7.09 -6.90
N HIS A 321 -1.97 7.45 -8.03
CA HIS A 321 -3.43 7.50 -8.15
C HIS A 321 -4.06 6.12 -7.90
N LEU A 322 -3.43 5.05 -8.37
CA LEU A 322 -3.86 3.68 -8.09
C LEU A 322 -3.85 3.37 -6.58
N TYR A 323 -2.80 3.74 -5.85
CA TYR A 323 -2.74 3.56 -4.39
C TYR A 323 -3.75 4.44 -3.63
N SER A 324 -4.00 5.67 -4.09
CA SER A 324 -4.86 6.61 -3.38
C SER A 324 -6.36 6.45 -3.68
N LEU A 325 -6.72 5.96 -4.86
CA LEU A 325 -8.11 5.89 -5.33
C LEU A 325 -8.66 4.46 -5.40
N THR A 326 -7.82 3.43 -5.25
CA THR A 326 -8.23 2.03 -5.39
C THR A 326 -7.80 1.17 -4.20
N GLN A 327 -8.23 -0.10 -4.22
CA GLN A 327 -7.83 -1.08 -3.21
C GLN A 327 -6.39 -1.62 -3.40
N MET A 328 -5.58 -1.03 -4.27
CA MET A 328 -4.13 -1.29 -4.28
C MET A 328 -3.44 -0.83 -2.98
N GLN A 329 -4.06 0.06 -2.22
CA GLN A 329 -3.72 0.33 -0.83
C GLN A 329 -4.99 0.26 0.02
N VAL A 330 -4.96 -0.51 1.11
CA VAL A 330 -6.06 -0.63 2.05
C VAL A 330 -5.60 -0.35 3.48
N THR A 331 -6.53 0.09 4.31
CA THR A 331 -6.31 0.21 5.75
C THR A 331 -6.86 -1.03 6.44
N PHE A 332 -5.97 -1.86 6.99
CA PHE A 332 -6.36 -2.97 7.84
C PHE A 332 -6.57 -2.47 9.28
N GLY A 333 -7.83 -2.45 9.71
CA GLY A 333 -8.20 -2.05 11.08
C GLY A 333 -8.03 -3.21 12.04
N VAL A 334 -6.96 -3.24 12.83
CA VAL A 334 -6.71 -4.27 13.82
C VAL A 334 -7.62 -4.09 15.03
N ILE A 335 -8.29 -5.17 15.45
CA ILE A 335 -9.08 -5.26 16.67
C ILE A 335 -8.83 -6.66 17.26
N MET A 336 -7.98 -6.74 18.29
CA MET A 336 -7.60 -8.00 18.93
C MET A 336 -8.57 -8.37 20.04
N LEU A 337 -9.82 -8.65 19.66
CA LEU A 337 -10.89 -9.05 20.57
C LEU A 337 -11.05 -10.57 20.53
N ALA A 338 -10.98 -11.24 21.68
CA ALA A 338 -11.17 -12.67 21.80
C ALA A 338 -11.93 -13.03 23.08
N ILE A 339 -12.40 -14.28 23.17
CA ILE A 339 -13.02 -14.80 24.39
C ILE A 339 -11.94 -15.29 25.34
N VAL A 340 -11.96 -14.78 26.57
CA VAL A 340 -11.12 -15.20 27.71
C VAL A 340 -12.04 -15.53 28.87
N ASP A 341 -12.00 -16.76 29.35
CA ASP A 341 -12.86 -17.25 30.45
C ASP A 341 -14.37 -16.97 30.23
N GLY A 342 -14.84 -17.18 28.99
CA GLY A 342 -16.25 -16.99 28.61
C GLY A 342 -16.66 -15.51 28.38
N GLN A 343 -15.73 -14.56 28.48
CA GLN A 343 -16.00 -13.13 28.32
C GLN A 343 -15.21 -12.52 27.15
N PRO A 344 -15.79 -11.62 26.33
CA PRO A 344 -15.07 -10.92 25.29
C PRO A 344 -14.13 -9.88 25.92
N LYS A 345 -12.83 -9.95 25.60
CA LYS A 345 -11.81 -9.00 26.07
C LYS A 345 -10.98 -8.49 24.89
N LEU A 346 -10.70 -7.18 24.90
CA LEU A 346 -9.71 -6.59 24.01
C LEU A 346 -8.32 -6.86 24.60
N LEU A 347 -7.46 -7.51 23.83
CA LEU A 347 -6.17 -8.01 24.29
C LEU A 347 -5.02 -7.27 23.59
N THR A 348 -3.92 -7.09 24.32
CA THR A 348 -2.64 -6.71 23.74
C THR A 348 -1.92 -7.98 23.20
N LEU A 349 -0.84 -7.78 22.42
CA LEU A 349 0.00 -8.90 21.97
C LEU A 349 0.52 -9.72 23.16
N ARG A 350 0.97 -9.03 24.20
CA ARG A 350 1.47 -9.67 25.45
C ARG A 350 0.38 -10.51 26.12
N ASP A 351 -0.83 -9.96 26.24
CA ASP A 351 -1.95 -10.67 26.88
C ASP A 351 -2.29 -11.97 26.14
N ILE A 352 -2.32 -11.92 24.81
CA ILE A 352 -2.60 -13.13 23.99
C ILE A 352 -1.53 -14.21 24.22
N LEU A 353 -0.27 -13.84 24.22
CA LEU A 353 0.83 -14.78 24.45
C LEU A 353 0.80 -15.31 25.89
N GLN A 354 0.49 -14.47 26.87
CA GLN A 354 0.39 -14.87 28.27
C GLN A 354 -0.75 -15.86 28.50
N GLU A 355 -1.94 -15.60 27.96
CA GLU A 355 -3.08 -16.53 28.05
C GLU A 355 -2.78 -17.85 27.33
N TYR A 356 -2.09 -17.80 26.20
CA TYR A 356 -1.65 -19.02 25.50
C TYR A 356 -0.66 -19.83 26.33
N ILE A 357 0.37 -19.23 26.92
CA ILE A 357 1.37 -19.91 27.75
C ILE A 357 0.71 -20.51 29.00
N LYS A 358 -0.17 -19.76 29.65
CA LYS A 358 -0.96 -20.24 30.78
C LYS A 358 -1.78 -21.48 30.41
N PHE A 359 -2.48 -21.42 29.29
CA PHE A 359 -3.27 -22.56 28.79
C PHE A 359 -2.38 -23.75 28.45
N GLN A 360 -1.23 -23.55 27.78
CA GLN A 360 -0.31 -24.63 27.49
C GLN A 360 0.28 -25.25 28.76
N SER A 361 0.55 -24.49 29.81
CA SER A 361 0.98 -25.02 31.10
C SER A 361 -0.09 -25.94 31.71
N GLU A 362 -1.37 -25.63 31.58
CA GLU A 362 -2.49 -26.47 31.98
C GLU A 362 -2.58 -27.73 31.10
N VAL A 363 -2.45 -27.63 29.79
CA VAL A 363 -2.44 -28.79 28.87
C VAL A 363 -1.31 -29.76 29.22
N VAL A 364 -0.08 -29.26 29.44
CA VAL A 364 1.06 -30.08 29.84
C VAL A 364 0.81 -30.73 31.19
N LEU A 365 0.26 -30.01 32.17
CA LEU A 365 -0.08 -30.55 33.49
C LEU A 365 -1.09 -31.69 33.38
N ARG A 366 -2.21 -31.48 32.72
CA ARG A 366 -3.29 -32.47 32.55
C ARG A 366 -2.83 -33.69 31.75
N ARG A 367 -2.09 -33.51 30.69
CA ARG A 367 -1.46 -34.56 29.90
C ARG A 367 -0.53 -35.42 30.78
N THR A 368 0.33 -34.77 31.56
CA THR A 368 1.27 -35.48 32.43
C THR A 368 0.57 -36.22 33.54
N GLN A 369 -0.52 -35.69 34.13
CA GLN A 369 -1.34 -36.37 35.10
C GLN A 369 -2.00 -37.62 34.52
N PHE A 370 -2.51 -37.55 33.30
CA PHE A 370 -3.08 -38.69 32.59
C PHE A 370 -2.02 -39.76 32.30
N ASP A 371 -0.84 -39.36 31.79
CA ASP A 371 0.25 -40.29 31.51
C ASP A 371 0.82 -40.89 32.81
N LEU A 372 0.92 -40.10 33.90
CA LEU A 372 1.29 -40.59 35.23
C LEU A 372 0.33 -41.65 35.71
N LYS A 373 -0.98 -41.40 35.65
CA LYS A 373 -2.01 -42.38 36.05
C LYS A 373 -1.86 -43.68 35.28
N LYS A 374 -1.73 -43.62 33.96
CA LYS A 374 -1.51 -44.84 33.14
C LYS A 374 -0.22 -45.56 33.45
N ALA A 375 0.88 -44.79 33.69
CA ALA A 375 2.14 -45.40 34.07
C ALA A 375 2.08 -46.08 35.45
N GLN A 376 1.39 -45.45 36.40
CA GLN A 376 1.16 -46.04 37.74
C GLN A 376 0.28 -47.31 37.67
N GLU A 377 -0.82 -47.27 36.92
CA GLU A 377 -1.69 -48.42 36.66
C GLU A 377 -0.89 -49.58 36.04
N ARG A 378 -0.04 -49.31 35.06
CA ARG A 378 0.81 -50.36 34.44
C ARG A 378 1.89 -50.86 35.37
N ALA A 379 2.57 -49.99 36.11
CA ALA A 379 3.60 -50.36 37.09
C ALA A 379 2.98 -51.23 38.19
N HIS A 380 1.81 -50.88 38.69
CA HIS A 380 1.07 -51.65 39.69
C HIS A 380 0.75 -53.09 39.23
N ILE A 381 0.31 -53.25 37.95
CA ILE A 381 0.12 -54.60 37.39
C ILE A 381 1.45 -55.33 37.27
N LEU A 382 2.52 -54.71 36.84
CA LEU A 382 3.86 -55.31 36.72
C LEU A 382 4.42 -55.72 38.07
N GLU A 383 4.23 -54.95 39.12
CA GLU A 383 4.61 -55.31 40.50
C GLU A 383 3.91 -56.58 40.98
N GLY A 384 2.61 -56.70 40.69
CA GLY A 384 1.87 -57.94 40.96
C GLY A 384 2.39 -59.13 40.17
N LEU A 385 2.72 -58.94 38.88
CA LEU A 385 3.28 -60.02 38.06
C LEU A 385 4.68 -60.42 38.51
N MET A 386 5.50 -59.48 38.99
CA MET A 386 6.80 -59.80 39.55
C MET A 386 6.68 -60.71 40.83
N ILE A 387 5.80 -60.34 41.73
CA ILE A 387 5.48 -61.18 42.91
C ILE A 387 5.06 -62.56 42.46
N ALA A 388 4.18 -62.69 41.45
CA ALA A 388 3.77 -63.98 40.91
C ALA A 388 4.91 -64.81 40.31
N LEU A 389 5.85 -64.17 39.62
CA LEU A 389 7.04 -64.84 39.07
C LEU A 389 8.05 -65.25 40.10
N ASP A 390 8.18 -64.54 41.20
CA ASP A 390 9.03 -64.92 42.34
C ASP A 390 8.49 -66.16 43.05
N PHE A 391 7.21 -66.38 43.09
CA PHE A 391 6.52 -67.53 43.75
C PHE A 391 5.71 -68.40 42.77
N ILE A 392 6.24 -68.59 41.55
CA ILE A 392 5.49 -69.19 40.44
C ILE A 392 4.94 -70.54 40.71
N ASP A 393 5.68 -71.40 41.39
CA ASP A 393 5.23 -72.75 41.71
C ASP A 393 4.02 -72.72 42.65
N GLU A 394 4.04 -71.82 43.64
CA GLU A 394 2.94 -71.62 44.56
C GLU A 394 1.70 -71.04 43.85
N VAL A 395 1.86 -70.06 42.96
CA VAL A 395 0.79 -69.51 42.13
C VAL A 395 0.14 -70.62 41.29
N ILE A 396 0.95 -71.44 40.61
CA ILE A 396 0.43 -72.55 39.81
C ILE A 396 -0.34 -73.56 40.70
N ALA A 397 0.16 -73.91 41.91
CA ALA A 397 -0.49 -74.78 42.81
C ALA A 397 -1.87 -74.26 43.28
N ILE A 398 -1.94 -72.92 43.61
CA ILE A 398 -3.20 -72.31 44.04
C ILE A 398 -4.21 -72.35 42.89
N LEU A 399 -3.81 -71.91 41.67
CA LEU A 399 -4.71 -71.90 40.52
C LEU A 399 -5.20 -73.30 40.12
N ARG A 400 -4.36 -74.33 40.21
CA ARG A 400 -4.75 -75.68 39.93
C ARG A 400 -5.77 -76.25 40.95
N ASN A 401 -5.64 -75.81 42.20
CA ASN A 401 -6.55 -76.29 43.27
C ASN A 401 -7.86 -75.52 43.34
N SER A 402 -7.98 -74.40 42.69
CA SER A 402 -9.18 -73.58 42.63
C SER A 402 -10.17 -74.13 41.61
N LYS A 403 -11.47 -74.15 41.97
CA LYS A 403 -12.56 -74.73 41.13
C LYS A 403 -13.02 -73.72 40.05
N SER A 404 -12.73 -72.48 40.23
CA SER A 404 -13.10 -71.36 39.25
C SER A 404 -12.09 -70.22 39.28
N ILE A 405 -12.08 -69.40 38.19
CA ILE A 405 -11.24 -68.23 38.08
C ILE A 405 -11.48 -67.24 39.24
N PRO A 406 -12.71 -66.89 39.63
CA PRO A 406 -12.95 -66.04 40.80
C PRO A 406 -12.42 -66.62 42.13
N GLU A 407 -12.51 -67.82 42.31
CA GLU A 407 -11.96 -68.53 43.55
C GLU A 407 -10.44 -68.48 43.56
N GLY A 408 -9.78 -68.66 42.40
CA GLY A 408 -8.31 -68.55 42.25
C GLY A 408 -7.82 -67.11 42.48
N LYS A 409 -8.59 -66.11 42.01
CA LYS A 409 -8.29 -64.67 42.28
C LYS A 409 -8.33 -64.41 43.79
N VAL A 410 -9.35 -64.78 44.51
CA VAL A 410 -9.50 -64.54 45.96
C VAL A 410 -8.34 -65.22 46.72
N ALA A 411 -8.00 -66.42 46.35
CA ALA A 411 -6.92 -67.15 46.99
C ALA A 411 -5.52 -66.50 46.75
N LEU A 412 -5.30 -65.99 45.57
CA LEU A 412 -4.06 -65.19 45.25
C LEU A 412 -4.03 -63.91 46.03
N MET A 413 -5.16 -63.21 46.15
CA MET A 413 -5.26 -61.92 46.89
C MET A 413 -4.99 -62.17 48.39
N GLU A 414 -5.58 -63.17 48.98
CA GLU A 414 -5.35 -63.54 50.41
C GLU A 414 -3.90 -63.92 50.67
N ARG A 415 -3.32 -64.68 49.75
CA ARG A 415 -1.99 -65.28 49.99
C ARG A 415 -0.85 -64.28 49.83
N PHE A 416 -0.91 -63.41 48.79
CA PHE A 416 0.17 -62.54 48.42
C PHE A 416 -0.11 -61.03 48.70
N GLY A 417 -1.29 -60.73 49.27
CA GLY A 417 -1.71 -59.35 49.55
C GLY A 417 -1.94 -58.51 48.27
N LEU A 418 -2.35 -59.17 47.19
CA LEU A 418 -2.59 -58.56 45.89
C LEU A 418 -4.01 -57.97 45.87
N ASP A 419 -4.21 -56.96 45.01
CA ASP A 419 -5.55 -56.47 44.72
C ASP A 419 -6.23 -57.20 43.54
N ASP A 420 -7.49 -56.90 43.31
CA ASP A 420 -8.31 -57.53 42.25
C ASP A 420 -7.70 -57.40 40.86
N VAL A 421 -7.12 -56.23 40.53
CA VAL A 421 -6.53 -55.96 39.25
C VAL A 421 -5.24 -56.74 39.03
N GLN A 422 -4.39 -56.84 40.03
CA GLN A 422 -3.15 -57.64 40.03
C GLN A 422 -3.45 -59.12 39.91
N ALA A 423 -4.39 -59.61 40.73
CA ALA A 423 -4.79 -61.03 40.72
C ALA A 423 -5.45 -61.40 39.37
N GLN A 424 -6.21 -60.50 38.76
CA GLN A 424 -6.78 -60.67 37.42
C GLN A 424 -5.70 -60.80 36.36
N ALA A 425 -4.66 -59.91 36.38
CA ALA A 425 -3.54 -59.96 35.47
C ALA A 425 -2.72 -61.26 35.59
N ILE A 426 -2.54 -61.75 36.80
CA ILE A 426 -1.83 -63.02 37.05
C ILE A 426 -2.63 -64.23 36.50
N VAL A 427 -3.94 -64.26 36.71
CA VAL A 427 -4.79 -65.37 36.19
C VAL A 427 -4.84 -65.34 34.64
N GLN A 428 -4.72 -64.18 34.00
CA GLN A 428 -4.68 -64.04 32.55
C GLN A 428 -3.28 -64.20 31.93
N MET A 429 -2.26 -64.50 32.78
CA MET A 429 -0.87 -64.64 32.33
C MET A 429 -0.71 -65.85 31.38
N ARG A 430 -0.03 -65.63 30.26
CA ARG A 430 0.25 -66.67 29.28
C ARG A 430 1.49 -67.48 29.73
N LEU A 431 1.46 -68.81 29.49
CA LEU A 431 2.60 -69.67 29.84
C LEU A 431 3.92 -69.27 29.25
N GLY A 432 3.93 -68.65 28.09
CA GLY A 432 5.16 -68.12 27.46
C GLY A 432 5.82 -66.95 28.25
N GLN A 433 5.06 -66.26 29.11
CA GLN A 433 5.58 -65.18 29.97
C GLN A 433 6.33 -65.69 31.23
N LEU A 434 6.35 -66.98 31.44
CA LEU A 434 7.08 -67.64 32.57
C LEU A 434 8.59 -67.86 32.26
N THR A 435 9.05 -67.58 31.06
CA THR A 435 10.45 -67.75 30.67
C THR A 435 11.36 -66.66 31.31
N GLY A 436 12.62 -67.04 31.63
CA GLY A 436 13.56 -66.13 32.25
C GLY A 436 13.84 -64.90 31.43
N LEU A 437 13.79 -64.96 30.08
CA LEU A 437 13.94 -63.84 29.18
C LEU A 437 12.78 -62.83 29.31
N GLU A 438 11.56 -63.29 29.47
CA GLU A 438 10.37 -62.45 29.67
C GLU A 438 10.38 -61.82 31.08
N ARG A 439 10.88 -62.45 32.05
CA ARG A 439 11.10 -61.90 33.41
C ARG A 439 12.01 -60.70 33.36
N THR A 440 13.17 -60.78 32.68
CA THR A 440 14.12 -59.71 32.56
C THR A 440 13.44 -58.50 31.81
N LYS A 441 12.65 -58.74 30.78
CA LYS A 441 11.89 -57.69 30.08
C LYS A 441 10.89 -56.96 30.97
N LEU A 442 10.17 -57.69 31.84
CA LEU A 442 9.23 -57.10 32.79
C LEU A 442 9.94 -56.29 33.87
N GLU A 443 11.11 -56.74 34.33
CA GLU A 443 11.97 -55.99 35.26
C GLU A 443 12.47 -54.70 34.62
N GLU A 444 12.95 -54.74 33.39
CA GLU A 444 13.39 -53.59 32.64
C GLU A 444 12.23 -52.61 32.37
N GLU A 445 11.04 -53.11 31.96
CA GLU A 445 9.84 -52.29 31.78
C GLU A 445 9.43 -51.60 33.07
N LEU A 446 9.43 -52.30 34.22
CA LEU A 446 9.09 -51.74 35.52
C LEU A 446 10.09 -50.65 35.94
N ALA A 447 11.40 -50.91 35.76
CA ALA A 447 12.42 -49.94 36.06
C ALA A 447 12.29 -48.68 35.21
N ALA A 448 12.03 -48.82 33.90
CA ALA A 448 11.79 -47.71 32.97
C ALA A 448 10.51 -46.91 33.32
N LEU A 449 9.42 -47.63 33.77
CA LEU A 449 8.20 -46.94 34.20
C LEU A 449 8.42 -46.16 35.50
N ARG A 450 9.20 -46.67 36.46
CA ARG A 450 9.50 -45.97 37.71
C ARG A 450 10.28 -44.70 37.46
N LEU A 451 11.21 -44.70 36.51
CA LEU A 451 11.92 -43.48 36.08
C LEU A 451 10.96 -42.47 35.44
N LYS A 452 10.05 -42.92 34.55
CA LYS A 452 9.00 -42.06 33.94
C LYS A 452 8.06 -41.51 35.00
N ILE A 453 7.62 -42.31 35.97
CA ILE A 453 6.75 -41.85 37.07
C ILE A 453 7.45 -40.76 37.89
N ALA A 454 8.76 -40.90 38.19
CA ALA A 454 9.52 -39.89 38.89
C ALA A 454 9.62 -38.58 38.08
N ASP A 455 9.89 -38.66 36.77
CA ASP A 455 9.90 -37.50 35.87
C ASP A 455 8.52 -36.81 35.76
N PHE A 456 7.45 -37.59 35.65
CA PHE A 456 6.09 -37.05 35.62
C PHE A 456 5.73 -36.29 36.91
N LEU A 457 6.14 -36.83 38.06
CA LEU A 457 5.91 -36.21 39.36
C LEU A 457 6.70 -34.89 39.48
N ASP A 458 7.93 -34.82 38.94
CA ASP A 458 8.72 -33.61 38.89
C ASP A 458 8.09 -32.54 37.97
N ILE A 459 7.59 -32.92 36.79
CA ILE A 459 6.87 -32.03 35.87
C ILE A 459 5.61 -31.43 36.52
N ILE A 460 4.86 -32.28 37.25
CA ILE A 460 3.63 -31.84 37.94
C ILE A 460 3.98 -30.85 39.06
N ALA A 461 5.05 -31.11 39.82
CA ALA A 461 5.45 -30.31 40.98
C ALA A 461 6.05 -28.94 40.57
N SER A 462 6.72 -28.87 39.39
CA SER A 462 7.53 -27.70 38.98
C SER A 462 6.92 -26.99 37.79
N GLU A 463 6.49 -25.75 38.01
CA GLU A 463 6.02 -24.84 36.94
C GLU A 463 7.14 -24.51 35.94
N ALA A 464 8.35 -24.28 36.46
CA ALA A 464 9.50 -24.01 35.60
C ALA A 464 9.82 -25.16 34.63
N ARG A 465 9.58 -26.42 35.10
CA ARG A 465 9.76 -27.58 34.24
C ARG A 465 8.71 -27.60 33.11
N ARG A 466 7.45 -27.28 33.42
CA ARG A 466 6.38 -27.18 32.42
C ARG A 466 6.68 -26.09 31.37
N TYR A 467 7.18 -24.94 31.79
CA TYR A 467 7.60 -23.88 30.87
C TYR A 467 8.77 -24.31 29.97
N GLY A 468 9.72 -25.09 30.50
CA GLY A 468 10.77 -25.68 29.68
C GLY A 468 10.22 -26.59 28.60
N ILE A 469 9.25 -27.44 28.92
CA ILE A 469 8.58 -28.31 27.94
C ILE A 469 7.84 -27.50 26.86
N ILE A 470 7.12 -26.44 27.24
CA ILE A 470 6.43 -25.56 26.31
C ILE A 470 7.42 -24.95 25.34
N LYS A 471 8.58 -24.50 25.82
CA LYS A 471 9.64 -23.93 24.99
C LYS A 471 10.21 -24.96 24.01
N ASP A 472 10.49 -26.19 24.47
CA ASP A 472 11.03 -27.25 23.62
C ASP A 472 10.02 -27.65 22.53
N GLU A 473 8.74 -27.79 22.89
CA GLU A 473 7.65 -28.06 21.93
C GLU A 473 7.49 -26.89 20.92
N ALA A 474 7.57 -25.63 21.37
CA ALA A 474 7.53 -24.47 20.49
C ALA A 474 8.70 -24.45 19.48
N MET A 475 9.91 -24.81 19.95
CA MET A 475 11.09 -24.91 19.08
C MET A 475 10.96 -26.07 18.06
N GLU A 476 10.38 -27.20 18.46
CA GLU A 476 10.09 -28.30 17.53
C GLU A 476 9.05 -27.88 16.48
N MET A 477 7.98 -27.23 16.90
CA MET A 477 6.97 -26.67 15.98
C MET A 477 7.57 -25.69 14.99
N LYS A 478 8.41 -24.76 15.46
CA LYS A 478 9.16 -23.83 14.60
C LYS A 478 10.00 -24.57 13.57
N LYS A 479 10.78 -25.58 13.98
CA LYS A 479 11.61 -26.37 13.07
C LYS A 479 10.81 -27.08 11.98
N ARG A 480 9.59 -27.51 12.26
CA ARG A 480 8.74 -28.29 11.32
C ARG A 480 7.89 -27.44 10.40
N PHE A 481 7.43 -26.26 10.85
CA PHE A 481 6.39 -25.48 10.16
C PHE A 481 6.76 -24.03 9.88
N SER A 482 7.93 -23.56 10.31
CA SER A 482 8.37 -22.19 10.00
C SER A 482 8.71 -22.07 8.52
N ASP A 483 8.30 -20.96 7.93
CA ASP A 483 8.62 -20.52 6.58
C ASP A 483 9.07 -19.05 6.59
N GLU A 484 9.45 -18.53 5.44
CA GLU A 484 9.83 -17.12 5.28
C GLU A 484 8.62 -16.20 5.37
N ARG A 485 8.88 -14.97 5.83
CA ARG A 485 7.88 -13.91 5.83
C ARG A 485 7.48 -13.55 4.39
N ARG A 486 6.19 -13.45 4.14
CA ARG A 486 5.63 -13.04 2.83
C ARG A 486 5.43 -11.53 2.73
N THR A 487 4.95 -10.90 3.81
CA THR A 487 4.65 -9.46 3.84
C THR A 487 5.87 -8.65 4.23
N GLU A 488 6.26 -7.70 3.40
CA GLU A 488 7.33 -6.75 3.68
C GLU A 488 6.85 -5.65 4.65
N ILE A 489 7.74 -5.15 5.51
CA ILE A 489 7.46 -4.02 6.40
C ILE A 489 8.40 -2.87 6.02
N ALA A 490 7.86 -1.87 5.33
CA ALA A 490 8.59 -0.69 4.94
C ALA A 490 8.86 0.22 6.15
N ALA A 491 10.01 0.88 6.16
CA ALA A 491 10.40 1.82 7.22
C ALA A 491 9.60 3.12 7.20
N ILE A 492 9.03 3.48 6.03
CA ILE A 492 8.34 4.74 5.76
C ILE A 492 6.86 4.61 6.18
N SER A 493 6.36 5.57 6.96
CA SER A 493 4.94 5.66 7.32
C SER A 493 4.08 5.97 6.08
N GLY A 494 2.91 5.36 5.98
CA GLY A 494 2.07 5.30 4.79
C GLY A 494 1.44 6.58 4.22
N GLU A 495 1.81 7.76 4.71
CA GLU A 495 1.59 9.03 4.05
C GLU A 495 2.87 9.38 3.27
N MET A 496 3.14 8.65 2.18
CA MET A 496 4.05 9.14 1.16
C MET A 496 3.36 10.32 0.47
N ASP A 497 3.93 11.49 0.58
CA ASP A 497 3.58 12.60 -0.30
C ASP A 497 3.97 12.21 -1.74
N VAL A 498 3.17 12.59 -2.72
CA VAL A 498 3.49 12.37 -4.16
C VAL A 498 4.89 12.87 -4.48
N GLU A 499 5.28 13.91 -3.77
CA GLU A 499 6.58 14.56 -3.89
C GLU A 499 7.76 13.63 -3.63
N ASP A 500 7.63 12.68 -2.68
CA ASP A 500 8.72 11.74 -2.32
C ASP A 500 9.03 10.69 -3.42
N LEU A 501 8.14 10.54 -4.40
CA LEU A 501 8.28 9.58 -5.50
C LEU A 501 8.78 10.21 -6.81
N ILE A 502 8.81 11.53 -6.88
CA ILE A 502 9.19 12.28 -8.08
C ILE A 502 10.57 12.86 -7.85
N PRO A 503 11.55 12.61 -8.72
CA PRO A 503 12.88 13.20 -8.57
C PRO A 503 12.78 14.72 -8.61
N GLU A 504 13.53 15.37 -7.72
CA GLU A 504 13.73 16.81 -7.76
C GLU A 504 14.66 17.15 -8.93
N GLU A 505 14.10 17.74 -9.97
CA GLU A 505 14.85 18.17 -11.16
C GLU A 505 14.37 19.54 -11.63
N ASP A 506 15.28 20.33 -12.17
CA ASP A 506 14.93 21.61 -12.77
C ASP A 506 14.41 21.41 -14.19
N CYS A 507 13.26 22.00 -14.46
CA CYS A 507 12.52 21.84 -15.69
C CYS A 507 12.21 23.19 -16.31
N VAL A 508 12.20 23.24 -17.64
CA VAL A 508 11.72 24.40 -18.41
C VAL A 508 10.23 24.21 -18.70
N LEU A 509 9.44 25.14 -18.22
CA LEU A 509 8.01 25.22 -18.52
C LEU A 509 7.77 26.20 -19.68
N THR A 510 7.01 25.77 -20.66
CA THR A 510 6.64 26.59 -21.83
C THR A 510 5.12 26.64 -21.92
N LEU A 511 4.56 27.86 -22.08
CA LEU A 511 3.16 28.13 -22.40
C LEU A 511 3.07 28.86 -23.73
N THR A 512 2.17 28.44 -24.62
CA THR A 512 1.92 29.11 -25.91
C THR A 512 0.73 30.05 -25.86
N ASN A 513 0.61 30.96 -26.85
CA ASN A 513 -0.56 31.85 -26.96
C ASN A 513 -1.89 31.14 -27.13
N PHE A 514 -1.90 29.92 -27.72
CA PHE A 514 -3.11 29.09 -27.82
C PHE A 514 -3.32 28.18 -26.63
N GLY A 515 -2.54 28.35 -25.54
CA GLY A 515 -2.71 27.65 -24.29
C GLY A 515 -2.18 26.22 -24.30
N TYR A 516 -1.14 25.90 -25.08
CA TYR A 516 -0.43 24.64 -24.93
C TYR A 516 0.68 24.79 -23.92
N VAL A 517 0.77 23.82 -22.99
CA VAL A 517 1.78 23.79 -21.93
C VAL A 517 2.57 22.49 -22.01
N LYS A 518 3.87 22.55 -21.72
CA LYS A 518 4.74 21.40 -21.58
C LYS A 518 5.85 21.68 -20.58
N ARG A 519 6.37 20.61 -20.01
CA ARG A 519 7.57 20.56 -19.18
C ARG A 519 8.69 19.86 -19.95
N GLN A 520 9.92 20.32 -19.81
CA GLN A 520 11.11 19.75 -20.43
C GLN A 520 12.26 19.80 -19.44
N THR A 521 13.18 18.85 -19.51
CA THR A 521 14.44 18.92 -18.75
C THR A 521 15.32 20.05 -19.27
N LEU A 522 16.10 20.64 -18.37
CA LEU A 522 16.95 21.81 -18.68
C LEU A 522 17.95 21.53 -19.82
N ASP A 523 18.49 20.32 -19.92
CA ASP A 523 19.50 19.89 -20.91
C ASP A 523 19.06 19.99 -22.38
N THR A 524 17.78 20.25 -22.62
CA THR A 524 17.22 20.31 -23.98
C THR A 524 17.53 21.63 -24.70
N TYR A 525 17.97 22.69 -23.99
CA TYR A 525 18.22 24.01 -24.51
C TYR A 525 19.71 24.38 -24.48
N ARG A 526 20.39 24.35 -25.65
CA ARG A 526 21.80 24.76 -25.79
C ARG A 526 21.95 26.26 -26.09
N THR A 527 22.99 26.90 -25.54
CA THR A 527 23.33 28.29 -25.76
C THR A 527 23.77 28.60 -27.23
N GLN A 528 23.41 29.76 -27.76
CA GLN A 528 23.81 30.23 -29.12
C GLN A 528 24.40 31.63 -29.06
N ARG A 529 25.33 31.94 -29.99
CA ARG A 529 25.91 33.28 -30.09
C ARG A 529 24.90 34.28 -30.63
N ARG A 530 25.04 35.57 -30.24
CA ARG A 530 24.20 36.68 -30.73
C ARG A 530 24.17 36.72 -32.26
N GLY A 531 23.01 37.03 -32.85
CA GLY A 531 22.81 37.11 -34.30
C GLY A 531 22.69 35.80 -35.04
N GLY A 532 22.61 34.67 -34.29
CA GLY A 532 22.31 33.35 -34.85
C GLY A 532 20.87 33.25 -35.40
N ARG A 533 20.60 32.22 -36.20
CA ARG A 533 19.28 31.98 -36.82
C ARG A 533 18.24 31.37 -35.87
N GLY A 534 18.59 31.10 -34.61
CA GLY A 534 17.69 30.42 -33.66
C GLY A 534 17.36 28.95 -34.00
N ILE A 535 16.80 28.24 -33.04
CA ILE A 535 16.35 26.86 -33.19
C ILE A 535 14.84 26.84 -33.05
N SER A 536 14.13 26.05 -33.87
CA SER A 536 12.67 25.86 -33.72
C SER A 536 12.35 25.13 -32.41
N GLY A 537 11.70 25.83 -31.50
CA GLY A 537 11.33 25.30 -30.18
C GLY A 537 10.06 24.44 -30.17
N MET A 538 9.25 24.46 -31.26
CA MET A 538 7.98 23.72 -31.40
C MET A 538 7.63 23.44 -32.85
N SER A 539 6.91 22.34 -33.13
CA SER A 539 6.33 22.11 -34.45
C SER A 539 5.09 22.97 -34.68
N ARG A 540 5.03 23.64 -35.81
CA ARG A 540 4.07 24.72 -36.15
C ARG A 540 2.64 24.26 -36.45
N ARG A 541 1.63 24.95 -35.94
CA ARG A 541 0.55 25.56 -36.72
C ARG A 541 0.96 27.02 -36.99
N GLU A 542 0.62 27.55 -38.11
CA GLU A 542 1.20 28.80 -38.67
C GLU A 542 1.10 30.08 -37.79
N GLU A 543 0.46 29.99 -36.58
CA GLU A 543 0.18 31.16 -35.73
C GLU A 543 0.42 30.96 -34.22
N ASP A 544 0.90 29.78 -33.72
CA ASP A 544 1.06 29.53 -32.29
C ASP A 544 2.51 29.73 -31.81
N VAL A 545 2.71 30.67 -30.88
CA VAL A 545 4.02 31.11 -30.37
C VAL A 545 4.08 30.93 -28.86
N ALA A 546 5.26 30.56 -28.34
CA ALA A 546 5.50 30.52 -26.91
C ALA A 546 5.35 31.93 -26.30
N SER A 547 4.42 32.08 -25.35
CA SER A 547 4.15 33.37 -24.69
C SER A 547 4.93 33.54 -23.39
N GLU A 548 5.10 32.45 -22.61
CA GLU A 548 5.88 32.43 -21.38
C GLU A 548 6.78 31.20 -21.33
N LEU A 549 7.99 31.43 -20.80
CA LEU A 549 8.97 30.38 -20.54
C LEU A 549 9.70 30.72 -19.23
N PHE A 550 9.82 29.73 -18.31
CA PHE A 550 10.61 29.89 -17.09
C PHE A 550 11.06 28.55 -16.56
N ILE A 551 12.03 28.56 -15.65
CA ILE A 551 12.58 27.40 -14.98
C ILE A 551 11.88 27.22 -13.63
N ALA A 552 11.46 25.99 -13.33
CA ALA A 552 10.88 25.61 -12.05
C ALA A 552 11.39 24.22 -11.65
N ASN A 553 11.52 23.97 -10.35
CA ASN A 553 11.78 22.65 -9.85
C ASN A 553 10.52 21.78 -9.99
N SER A 554 10.68 20.47 -10.20
CA SER A 554 9.57 19.53 -10.34
C SER A 554 8.57 19.62 -9.18
N HIS A 555 9.02 19.94 -7.98
CA HIS A 555 8.23 20.04 -6.74
C HIS A 555 7.63 21.43 -6.46
N ASP A 556 7.95 22.43 -7.27
CA ASP A 556 7.39 23.78 -7.10
C ASP A 556 5.90 23.84 -7.47
N TYR A 557 5.21 24.81 -6.89
CA TYR A 557 3.87 25.17 -7.33
C TYR A 557 3.94 26.13 -8.51
N VAL A 558 3.04 25.92 -9.47
CA VAL A 558 2.84 26.81 -10.59
C VAL A 558 1.45 27.43 -10.47
N LEU A 559 1.41 28.75 -10.37
CA LEU A 559 0.17 29.54 -10.39
C LEU A 559 -0.08 30.02 -11.82
N PHE A 560 -1.26 29.71 -12.34
CA PHE A 560 -1.71 30.14 -13.66
C PHE A 560 -2.75 31.25 -13.50
N PHE A 561 -2.50 32.41 -14.07
CA PHE A 561 -3.42 33.53 -14.02
C PHE A 561 -4.09 33.71 -15.38
N SER A 562 -5.42 33.86 -15.35
CA SER A 562 -6.18 34.07 -16.57
C SER A 562 -6.42 35.54 -16.86
N ASP A 563 -6.70 35.87 -18.14
CA ASP A 563 -7.13 37.19 -18.63
C ASP A 563 -8.35 37.72 -17.88
N ARG A 564 -9.19 36.79 -17.33
CA ARG A 564 -10.37 37.12 -16.50
C ARG A 564 -10.08 37.36 -15.02
N GLY A 565 -8.81 37.43 -14.63
CA GLY A 565 -8.40 37.70 -13.26
C GLY A 565 -8.59 36.53 -12.31
N ARG A 566 -8.64 35.28 -12.79
CA ARG A 566 -8.66 34.06 -11.99
C ARG A 566 -7.26 33.48 -11.84
N VAL A 567 -7.07 32.69 -10.80
CA VAL A 567 -5.83 31.95 -10.53
C VAL A 567 -6.13 30.47 -10.32
N TYR A 568 -5.33 29.62 -10.93
CA TYR A 568 -5.32 28.16 -10.77
C TYR A 568 -3.94 27.74 -10.26
N ARG A 569 -3.86 26.61 -9.57
CA ARG A 569 -2.62 26.09 -8.96
C ARG A 569 -2.43 24.64 -9.32
N LEU A 570 -1.24 24.29 -9.84
CA LEU A 570 -0.78 22.94 -10.09
C LEU A 570 0.63 22.75 -9.52
N LYS A 571 1.02 21.51 -9.31
CA LYS A 571 2.42 21.15 -9.11
C LYS A 571 3.13 21.07 -10.46
N CYS A 572 4.43 21.41 -10.51
CA CYS A 572 5.20 21.36 -11.74
C CYS A 572 5.18 19.96 -12.36
N TYR A 573 5.27 18.89 -11.55
CA TYR A 573 5.24 17.52 -12.02
C TYR A 573 3.87 17.08 -12.60
N GLU A 574 2.78 17.78 -12.31
CA GLU A 574 1.45 17.52 -12.91
C GLU A 574 1.38 18.00 -14.37
N ILE A 575 2.34 18.83 -14.81
CA ILE A 575 2.44 19.28 -16.17
C ILE A 575 3.14 18.21 -17.01
N PRO A 576 2.54 17.74 -18.12
CA PRO A 576 3.11 16.68 -18.94
C PRO A 576 4.48 17.02 -19.51
N GLU A 577 5.37 16.03 -19.51
CA GLU A 577 6.66 16.11 -20.15
C GLU A 577 6.50 16.04 -21.68
N GLY A 578 7.21 16.87 -22.40
CA GLY A 578 7.15 16.96 -23.85
C GLY A 578 8.53 16.99 -24.49
N SER A 579 8.70 16.32 -25.63
CA SER A 579 9.94 16.47 -26.41
C SER A 579 10.10 17.90 -26.93
N ARG A 580 11.32 18.26 -27.34
CA ARG A 580 11.63 19.62 -27.85
C ARG A 580 10.68 20.09 -28.94
N THR A 581 10.32 19.21 -29.85
CA THR A 581 9.45 19.51 -31.00
C THR A 581 7.96 19.24 -30.76
N SER A 582 7.58 18.66 -29.62
CA SER A 582 6.18 18.41 -29.28
C SER A 582 5.45 19.71 -28.99
N ARG A 583 4.16 19.75 -29.33
CA ARG A 583 3.30 20.90 -29.03
C ARG A 583 2.99 21.04 -27.53
N GLY A 584 3.06 19.94 -26.76
CA GLY A 584 2.57 19.87 -25.40
C GLY A 584 1.07 19.61 -25.33
N MET A 585 0.52 19.73 -24.12
CA MET A 585 -0.91 19.51 -23.82
C MET A 585 -1.66 20.85 -23.76
N ASN A 586 -2.88 20.90 -24.24
CA ASN A 586 -3.72 22.10 -24.09
C ASN A 586 -4.06 22.27 -22.60
N ILE A 587 -3.86 23.49 -22.08
CA ILE A 587 -4.06 23.84 -20.67
C ILE A 587 -5.52 23.60 -20.19
N THR A 588 -6.49 23.64 -21.11
CA THR A 588 -7.89 23.33 -20.82
C THR A 588 -8.12 21.87 -20.40
N ASN A 589 -7.17 20.98 -20.72
CA ASN A 589 -7.22 19.58 -20.25
C ASN A 589 -6.65 19.41 -18.83
N LEU A 590 -5.85 20.38 -18.37
CA LEU A 590 -5.27 20.40 -17.03
C LEU A 590 -6.06 21.26 -16.06
N LEU A 591 -6.61 22.39 -16.54
CA LEU A 591 -7.34 23.37 -15.74
C LEU A 591 -8.78 23.49 -16.23
N PRO A 592 -9.78 23.57 -15.35
CA PRO A 592 -11.18 23.77 -15.71
C PRO A 592 -11.45 25.23 -16.06
N LEU A 593 -10.93 25.69 -17.20
CA LEU A 593 -11.12 27.05 -17.69
C LEU A 593 -12.56 27.25 -18.21
N GLU A 594 -13.05 28.49 -18.09
CA GLU A 594 -14.33 28.88 -18.71
C GLU A 594 -14.17 29.00 -20.24
N PRO A 595 -15.24 28.93 -21.02
CA PRO A 595 -15.17 29.15 -22.46
C PRO A 595 -14.51 30.49 -22.78
N GLU A 596 -13.54 30.49 -23.70
CA GLU A 596 -12.75 31.67 -24.13
C GLU A 596 -11.80 32.29 -23.07
N GLU A 597 -11.70 31.69 -21.88
CA GLU A 597 -10.71 32.10 -20.86
C GLU A 597 -9.31 31.65 -21.28
N ARG A 598 -8.32 32.54 -21.17
CA ARG A 598 -6.93 32.31 -21.55
C ARG A 598 -5.99 32.55 -20.39
N ILE A 599 -4.94 31.75 -20.29
CA ILE A 599 -3.87 31.99 -19.32
C ILE A 599 -2.92 33.05 -19.88
N THR A 600 -2.73 34.10 -19.13
CA THR A 600 -1.89 35.24 -19.51
C THR A 600 -0.58 35.31 -18.77
N SER A 601 -0.48 34.69 -17.59
CA SER A 601 0.76 34.65 -16.81
C SER A 601 0.87 33.36 -16.01
N MET A 602 2.09 32.83 -15.95
CA MET A 602 2.46 31.71 -15.07
C MET A 602 3.49 32.19 -14.05
N LEU A 603 3.41 31.68 -12.84
CA LEU A 603 4.33 32.05 -11.78
C LEU A 603 4.73 30.80 -10.98
N ARG A 604 6.03 30.62 -10.78
CA ARG A 604 6.58 29.65 -9.86
C ARG A 604 6.47 30.18 -8.42
N VAL A 605 6.07 29.31 -7.48
CA VAL A 605 6.03 29.60 -6.04
C VAL A 605 6.61 28.41 -5.28
N THR A 606 7.64 28.69 -4.47
CA THR A 606 8.21 27.71 -3.54
C THR A 606 7.47 27.72 -2.21
N LYS A 607 7.57 26.63 -1.45
CA LYS A 607 6.96 26.54 -0.09
C LYS A 607 7.47 27.63 0.86
N SER A 608 8.72 28.04 0.71
CA SER A 608 9.35 29.08 1.56
C SER A 608 8.85 30.49 1.29
N GLU A 609 8.34 30.76 0.10
CA GLU A 609 7.87 32.09 -0.32
C GLU A 609 6.42 32.40 0.13
N GLU A 610 5.68 31.40 0.57
CA GLU A 610 4.23 31.53 0.87
C GLU A 610 3.90 32.48 2.03
N GLU A 611 4.82 32.78 2.94
CA GLU A 611 4.51 33.53 4.17
C GLU A 611 4.81 35.03 4.12
N ASP A 612 5.86 35.45 3.39
CA ASP A 612 6.37 36.83 3.45
C ASP A 612 6.31 37.61 2.12
N HIS A 613 5.67 37.04 1.08
CA HIS A 613 5.66 37.65 -0.27
C HIS A 613 4.26 38.11 -0.70
N PHE A 614 4.26 39.00 -1.68
CA PHE A 614 3.04 39.53 -2.29
C PHE A 614 2.98 39.19 -3.78
N LEU A 615 1.76 39.03 -4.28
CA LEU A 615 1.47 39.01 -5.71
C LEU A 615 1.09 40.41 -6.17
N THR A 616 1.94 41.02 -7.01
CA THR A 616 1.66 42.28 -7.66
C THR A 616 1.22 42.02 -9.09
N MET A 617 0.01 42.47 -9.40
CA MET A 617 -0.72 42.24 -10.65
C MET A 617 -0.93 43.54 -11.40
N VAL A 618 -0.69 43.54 -12.72
CA VAL A 618 -0.92 44.69 -13.58
C VAL A 618 -1.76 44.29 -14.80
N THR A 619 -2.78 45.12 -15.08
CA THR A 619 -3.63 44.94 -16.24
C THR A 619 -3.11 45.67 -17.47
N LYS A 620 -3.61 45.29 -18.63
CA LYS A 620 -3.31 45.96 -19.93
C LYS A 620 -3.60 47.45 -19.91
N ASN A 621 -4.68 47.86 -19.20
CA ASN A 621 -5.09 49.27 -19.06
C ASN A 621 -4.44 49.95 -17.84
N ALA A 622 -3.31 49.44 -17.35
CA ALA A 622 -2.49 49.99 -16.29
C ALA A 622 -3.15 50.08 -14.90
N VAL A 623 -4.04 49.18 -14.56
CA VAL A 623 -4.49 49.00 -13.19
C VAL A 623 -3.52 48.06 -12.48
N ILE A 624 -3.05 48.45 -11.28
CA ILE A 624 -2.15 47.64 -10.44
C ILE A 624 -2.81 47.26 -9.09
N LYS A 625 -2.49 46.08 -8.61
CA LYS A 625 -2.98 45.55 -7.33
C LYS A 625 -1.90 44.71 -6.66
N ARG A 626 -1.83 44.78 -5.31
CA ARG A 626 -0.94 43.97 -4.49
C ARG A 626 -1.77 43.16 -3.49
N VAL A 627 -1.51 41.84 -3.42
CA VAL A 627 -2.22 40.90 -2.54
C VAL A 627 -1.19 39.99 -1.88
N ALA A 628 -1.34 39.71 -0.58
CA ALA A 628 -0.48 38.75 0.10
C ALA A 628 -0.56 37.35 -0.55
N LEU A 629 0.58 36.69 -0.77
CA LEU A 629 0.65 35.37 -1.40
C LEU A 629 -0.11 34.32 -0.57
N SER A 630 -0.09 34.46 0.76
CA SER A 630 -0.84 33.58 1.68
C SER A 630 -2.35 33.50 1.41
N ALA A 631 -2.93 34.53 0.76
CA ALA A 631 -4.33 34.55 0.35
C ALA A 631 -4.64 33.51 -0.76
N PHE A 632 -3.62 32.95 -1.41
CA PHE A 632 -3.70 31.96 -2.50
C PHE A 632 -3.19 30.57 -2.10
N ARG A 633 -2.97 30.32 -0.81
CA ARG A 633 -2.53 29.01 -0.26
C ARG A 633 -3.50 27.87 -0.58
N ASN A 634 -4.81 28.16 -0.56
CA ASN A 634 -5.86 27.17 -0.79
C ASN A 634 -6.64 27.49 -2.06
N VAL A 635 -6.03 27.32 -3.23
CA VAL A 635 -6.71 27.42 -4.51
C VAL A 635 -7.47 26.13 -4.80
N ARG A 636 -8.80 26.23 -4.92
CA ARG A 636 -9.64 25.06 -5.28
C ARG A 636 -9.44 24.71 -6.76
N LYS A 637 -9.75 23.45 -7.12
CA LYS A 637 -9.67 23.00 -8.53
C LYS A 637 -10.39 23.93 -9.53
N ASN A 638 -11.50 24.56 -9.13
CA ASN A 638 -12.26 25.49 -9.96
C ASN A 638 -11.66 26.91 -10.04
N GLY A 639 -10.44 27.11 -9.56
CA GLY A 639 -9.78 28.40 -9.49
C GLY A 639 -10.33 29.33 -8.41
N LEU A 640 -9.67 30.49 -8.26
CA LEU A 640 -10.01 31.56 -7.34
C LEU A 640 -9.96 32.91 -8.07
N ILE A 641 -10.83 33.84 -7.71
CA ILE A 641 -10.74 35.23 -8.19
C ILE A 641 -9.54 35.91 -7.52
N ALA A 642 -8.59 36.35 -8.34
CA ALA A 642 -7.41 37.09 -7.94
C ALA A 642 -7.57 38.61 -8.07
N LEU A 643 -8.30 39.07 -9.11
CA LEU A 643 -8.54 40.48 -9.44
C LEU A 643 -9.95 40.63 -10.00
N ASP A 644 -10.70 41.66 -9.57
CA ASP A 644 -11.94 42.08 -10.19
C ASP A 644 -11.63 43.06 -11.32
N LEU A 645 -11.94 42.66 -12.57
CA LEU A 645 -11.60 43.41 -13.79
C LEU A 645 -12.76 44.31 -14.26
N ALA A 646 -12.46 45.38 -14.95
CA ALA A 646 -13.42 46.14 -15.77
C ALA A 646 -13.78 45.35 -17.05
N GLU A 647 -14.92 45.66 -17.70
CA GLU A 647 -15.44 44.91 -18.85
C GLU A 647 -14.47 44.86 -20.05
N ASP A 648 -13.60 45.88 -20.21
CA ASP A 648 -12.66 46.00 -21.33
C ASP A 648 -11.19 45.88 -20.92
N ASP A 649 -10.87 45.27 -19.75
CA ASP A 649 -9.52 45.12 -19.26
C ASP A 649 -9.11 43.65 -19.08
N GLU A 650 -7.84 43.36 -19.22
CA GLU A 650 -7.25 42.02 -19.13
C GLU A 650 -6.11 42.02 -18.11
N LEU A 651 -6.05 41.00 -17.26
CA LEU A 651 -4.88 40.77 -16.42
C LEU A 651 -3.73 40.25 -17.29
N SER A 652 -2.61 40.97 -17.36
CA SER A 652 -1.51 40.65 -18.28
C SER A 652 -0.21 40.28 -17.56
N TRP A 653 0.13 40.89 -16.44
CA TRP A 653 1.38 40.62 -15.72
C TRP A 653 1.14 40.38 -14.24
N VAL A 654 1.79 39.36 -13.73
CA VAL A 654 1.82 39.03 -12.31
C VAL A 654 3.27 38.77 -11.91
N ARG A 655 3.71 39.36 -10.78
CA ARG A 655 5.07 39.17 -10.24
C ARG A 655 4.99 38.95 -8.73
N LEU A 656 5.93 38.16 -8.24
CA LEU A 656 6.18 37.97 -6.81
C LEU A 656 7.01 39.18 -6.32
N THR A 657 6.61 39.76 -5.19
CA THR A 657 7.31 40.93 -4.61
C THR A 657 7.53 40.73 -3.11
N GLY A 658 8.65 41.26 -2.57
CA GLY A 658 9.08 41.01 -1.18
C GLY A 658 8.58 42.01 -0.15
N GLY A 659 7.73 42.98 -0.51
CA GLY A 659 7.20 43.99 0.41
C GLY A 659 7.96 45.35 0.41
N SER A 660 9.17 45.39 -0.15
CA SER A 660 10.02 46.59 -0.19
C SER A 660 10.62 46.86 -1.60
N ASP A 661 10.03 46.28 -2.63
CA ASP A 661 10.57 46.32 -3.98
C ASP A 661 10.19 47.59 -4.77
N ASP A 662 11.05 48.01 -5.67
CA ASP A 662 10.74 49.01 -6.69
C ASP A 662 10.19 48.33 -7.94
N LEU A 663 9.07 48.85 -8.41
CA LEU A 663 8.36 48.36 -9.57
C LEU A 663 8.57 49.26 -10.79
N LEU A 664 8.82 48.64 -11.94
CA LEU A 664 8.94 49.29 -13.22
C LEU A 664 7.80 48.84 -14.12
N VAL A 665 7.00 49.79 -14.61
CA VAL A 665 5.88 49.55 -15.54
C VAL A 665 6.12 50.35 -16.81
N ALA A 666 6.15 49.64 -17.96
CA ALA A 666 6.42 50.23 -19.27
C ALA A 666 5.25 50.09 -20.23
N THR A 667 5.13 51.09 -21.14
CA THR A 667 4.08 51.11 -22.14
C THR A 667 4.62 50.91 -23.56
N ARG A 668 3.77 50.47 -24.46
CA ARG A 668 4.06 50.22 -25.87
C ARG A 668 4.60 51.49 -26.59
N PHE A 669 4.07 52.65 -26.21
CA PHE A 669 4.52 53.92 -26.77
C PHE A 669 5.76 54.50 -26.07
N GLY A 670 6.53 53.64 -25.41
CA GLY A 670 7.86 53.95 -24.92
C GLY A 670 7.89 54.82 -23.66
N LYS A 671 6.83 54.87 -22.87
CA LYS A 671 6.81 55.47 -21.55
C LYS A 671 7.12 54.41 -20.49
N VAL A 672 7.69 54.84 -19.35
CA VAL A 672 7.99 53.97 -18.20
C VAL A 672 7.84 54.76 -16.90
N ILE A 673 7.37 54.10 -15.86
CA ILE A 673 7.29 54.67 -14.52
C ILE A 673 7.95 53.69 -13.51
N ARG A 674 8.77 54.24 -12.60
CA ARG A 674 9.34 53.52 -11.45
C ARG A 674 8.71 54.07 -10.18
N PHE A 675 8.20 53.20 -9.34
CA PHE A 675 7.61 53.54 -8.03
C PHE A 675 7.81 52.42 -7.05
N HIS A 676 7.77 52.71 -5.73
CA HIS A 676 7.91 51.73 -4.67
C HIS A 676 6.62 50.94 -4.53
N GLU A 677 6.71 49.62 -4.33
CA GLU A 677 5.51 48.79 -4.25
C GLU A 677 4.57 49.17 -3.10
N THR A 678 5.08 49.77 -1.99
CA THR A 678 4.27 50.29 -0.90
C THR A 678 3.33 51.45 -1.29
N ASP A 679 3.57 52.07 -2.42
CA ASP A 679 2.62 53.04 -3.01
C ASP A 679 1.31 52.34 -3.41
N VAL A 680 1.36 50.99 -3.59
CA VAL A 680 0.20 50.15 -3.78
C VAL A 680 -0.12 49.50 -2.46
N ARG A 681 -1.16 49.97 -1.78
CA ARG A 681 -1.62 49.33 -0.55
C ARG A 681 -1.98 47.86 -0.76
N GLU A 682 -1.77 47.04 0.23
CA GLU A 682 -2.28 45.65 0.22
C GLU A 682 -3.82 45.65 0.10
N MET A 683 -4.35 44.78 -0.74
CA MET A 683 -5.76 44.70 -1.06
C MET A 683 -6.24 43.25 -1.04
N GLY A 684 -7.52 43.05 -0.67
CA GLY A 684 -8.15 41.73 -0.75
C GLY A 684 -8.34 41.25 -2.20
N ARG A 685 -8.47 39.93 -2.40
CA ARG A 685 -8.59 39.29 -3.72
C ARG A 685 -9.65 39.88 -4.66
N GLN A 686 -10.79 40.32 -4.17
CA GLN A 686 -11.91 40.85 -4.94
C GLN A 686 -11.83 42.35 -5.23
N ALA A 687 -10.73 43.03 -4.91
CA ALA A 687 -10.59 44.46 -5.19
C ALA A 687 -10.17 44.69 -6.67
N ARG A 688 -10.54 45.83 -7.26
CA ARG A 688 -10.18 46.22 -8.64
C ARG A 688 -8.75 46.70 -8.78
N GLY A 689 -8.11 47.20 -7.74
CA GLY A 689 -6.78 47.81 -7.81
C GLY A 689 -6.81 49.34 -7.98
N VAL A 690 -5.65 49.90 -8.29
CA VAL A 690 -5.40 51.35 -8.47
C VAL A 690 -4.58 51.59 -9.72
N ARG A 691 -4.58 52.83 -10.25
CA ARG A 691 -3.81 53.19 -11.45
C ARG A 691 -2.31 53.11 -11.19
N ALA A 692 -1.54 52.41 -12.06
CA ALA A 692 -0.08 52.33 -12.07
C ALA A 692 0.56 53.48 -12.82
N ILE A 693 0.18 53.69 -14.08
CA ILE A 693 0.65 54.77 -14.96
C ILE A 693 -0.54 55.38 -15.74
N ARG A 694 -0.44 56.64 -16.13
CA ARG A 694 -1.45 57.26 -16.99
C ARG A 694 -1.08 56.96 -18.45
N LEU A 695 -1.93 56.23 -19.16
CA LEU A 695 -1.76 55.89 -20.57
C LEU A 695 -2.18 57.03 -21.47
N ALA A 696 -1.55 57.17 -22.65
CA ALA A 696 -2.02 57.98 -23.77
C ALA A 696 -3.15 57.21 -24.50
N GLU A 697 -3.87 57.91 -25.39
CA GLU A 697 -4.92 57.25 -26.16
C GLU A 697 -4.35 56.19 -27.10
N GLY A 698 -4.85 54.97 -27.00
CA GLY A 698 -4.36 53.81 -27.76
C GLY A 698 -3.07 53.17 -27.24
N ASP A 699 -2.49 53.65 -26.13
CA ASP A 699 -1.33 53.05 -25.49
C ASP A 699 -1.74 51.94 -24.53
N VAL A 700 -0.89 50.93 -24.34
CA VAL A 700 -1.08 49.81 -23.44
C VAL A 700 0.19 49.51 -22.68
N VAL A 701 0.09 48.86 -21.52
CA VAL A 701 1.24 48.31 -20.81
C VAL A 701 1.83 47.17 -21.65
N VAL A 702 3.13 47.02 -21.68
CA VAL A 702 3.91 45.97 -22.38
C VAL A 702 4.82 45.19 -21.44
N GLY A 703 4.90 45.58 -20.16
CA GLY A 703 5.67 44.85 -19.19
C GLY A 703 5.68 45.48 -17.82
N MET A 704 5.78 44.62 -16.81
CA MET A 704 6.06 44.95 -15.42
C MET A 704 7.26 44.13 -14.93
N SER A 705 8.23 44.79 -14.30
CA SER A 705 9.39 44.13 -13.69
C SER A 705 9.65 44.66 -12.29
N VAL A 706 10.20 43.83 -11.44
CA VAL A 706 10.72 44.17 -10.11
C VAL A 706 12.19 44.52 -10.29
N LEU A 707 12.62 45.65 -9.75
CA LEU A 707 14.03 46.07 -9.78
C LEU A 707 14.82 45.31 -8.72
N ARG A 708 16.06 44.90 -9.06
CA ARG A 708 17.02 44.23 -8.18
C ARG A 708 18.26 45.07 -8.01
N GLU A 709 19.02 44.90 -6.91
CA GLU A 709 20.19 45.74 -6.59
C GLU A 709 21.24 45.79 -7.71
N ASN A 710 21.52 44.68 -8.39
CA ASN A 710 22.51 44.62 -9.48
C ASN A 710 21.89 44.46 -10.88
N GLY A 711 20.57 44.44 -10.95
CA GLY A 711 19.87 44.13 -12.20
C GLY A 711 19.86 45.29 -13.18
N LEU A 712 20.07 45.03 -14.44
CA LEU A 712 19.97 45.98 -15.54
C LEU A 712 18.61 45.89 -16.22
N VAL A 713 18.13 47.05 -16.70
CA VAL A 713 16.84 47.12 -17.40
C VAL A 713 17.03 46.85 -18.89
N LEU A 714 16.60 45.65 -19.34
CA LEU A 714 16.58 45.34 -20.77
C LEU A 714 15.27 45.85 -21.38
N THR A 715 15.37 46.68 -22.42
CA THR A 715 14.24 47.12 -23.25
C THR A 715 14.45 46.60 -24.66
N VAL A 716 13.45 45.91 -25.22
CA VAL A 716 13.48 45.36 -26.59
C VAL A 716 12.35 45.94 -27.40
N SER A 717 12.63 46.34 -28.65
CA SER A 717 11.62 46.85 -29.59
C SER A 717 11.05 45.72 -30.46
N GLU A 718 9.84 45.94 -31.03
CA GLU A 718 9.21 45.04 -32.00
C GLU A 718 10.12 44.74 -33.20
N THR A 719 11.07 45.66 -33.54
CA THR A 719 12.01 45.51 -34.67
C THR A 719 13.31 44.79 -34.35
N GLY A 720 13.42 44.20 -33.14
CA GLY A 720 14.55 43.37 -32.70
C GLY A 720 15.81 44.14 -32.26
N TYR A 721 15.65 45.44 -31.91
CA TYR A 721 16.71 46.21 -31.25
C TYR A 721 16.49 46.18 -29.73
N GLY A 722 17.55 46.00 -28.97
CA GLY A 722 17.53 45.97 -27.52
C GLY A 722 18.71 46.72 -26.90
N ARG A 723 18.57 47.13 -25.66
CA ARG A 723 19.60 47.74 -24.85
C ARG A 723 19.43 47.45 -23.38
N LEU A 724 20.53 47.40 -22.69
CA LEU A 724 20.57 47.44 -21.22
C LEU A 724 20.67 48.89 -20.76
N SER A 725 20.05 49.23 -19.63
CA SER A 725 20.14 50.57 -19.01
C SER A 725 20.22 50.39 -17.48
N ASN A 726 20.94 51.28 -16.81
CA ASN A 726 21.06 51.25 -15.36
C ASN A 726 19.71 51.62 -14.69
N PRO A 727 19.34 50.96 -13.59
CA PRO A 727 18.15 51.31 -12.83
C PRO A 727 18.11 52.74 -12.35
N GLU A 728 19.27 53.37 -12.11
CA GLU A 728 19.44 54.77 -11.71
C GLU A 728 18.96 55.76 -12.76
N ASP A 729 18.99 55.39 -14.02
CA ASP A 729 18.42 56.20 -15.10
C ASP A 729 16.91 56.36 -15.00
N TYR A 730 16.23 55.57 -14.18
CA TYR A 730 14.78 55.61 -13.96
C TYR A 730 14.49 56.21 -12.58
N ARG A 731 14.20 57.52 -12.56
CA ARG A 731 13.90 58.21 -11.30
C ARG A 731 12.66 57.64 -10.62
N LEU A 732 12.75 57.49 -9.31
CA LEU A 732 11.60 57.10 -8.46
C LEU A 732 10.48 58.15 -8.53
N GLN A 733 9.25 57.74 -8.74
CA GLN A 733 8.04 58.56 -8.82
C GLN A 733 6.91 57.94 -8.03
N HIS A 734 5.84 58.66 -7.77
CA HIS A 734 4.60 58.07 -7.23
C HIS A 734 3.80 57.46 -8.40
N ARG A 735 3.11 56.33 -8.12
CA ARG A 735 2.24 55.66 -9.10
C ARG A 735 1.16 56.60 -9.66
N GLY A 736 0.63 56.28 -10.87
CA GLY A 736 -0.44 57.00 -11.52
C GLY A 736 0.00 58.29 -12.25
N GLY A 737 1.32 58.60 -12.30
CA GLY A 737 1.92 59.66 -13.11
C GLY A 737 1.98 59.36 -14.61
N MET A 738 2.48 60.32 -15.42
CA MET A 738 2.65 60.13 -16.87
C MET A 738 3.92 59.33 -17.25
N GLY A 739 4.75 58.94 -16.25
CA GLY A 739 6.05 58.31 -16.50
C GLY A 739 7.08 59.19 -17.19
N ILE A 740 8.18 58.58 -17.56
CA ILE A 740 9.29 59.17 -18.32
C ILE A 740 9.46 58.47 -19.66
N LEU A 741 10.11 59.13 -20.59
CA LEU A 741 10.42 58.55 -21.91
C LEU A 741 11.46 57.43 -21.73
N ASN A 742 11.13 56.22 -22.11
CA ASN A 742 12.01 55.05 -22.13
C ASN A 742 12.61 54.79 -23.50
N TYR A 743 11.78 54.92 -24.56
CA TYR A 743 12.19 54.59 -25.94
C TYR A 743 11.55 55.52 -26.94
N HIS A 744 12.31 55.91 -27.99
CA HIS A 744 11.79 56.77 -29.08
C HIS A 744 11.08 55.91 -30.14
N VAL A 745 9.79 55.58 -29.91
CA VAL A 745 9.00 54.71 -30.78
C VAL A 745 8.83 55.21 -32.20
N GLU A 746 8.71 56.53 -32.40
CA GLU A 746 8.61 57.17 -33.72
C GLU A 746 9.84 56.88 -34.60
N LYS A 747 11.02 56.70 -33.98
CA LYS A 747 12.29 56.51 -34.69
C LYS A 747 12.69 55.02 -34.79
N TYR A 748 12.28 54.19 -33.84
CA TYR A 748 12.88 52.87 -33.66
C TYR A 748 11.85 51.73 -33.52
N GLY A 749 10.58 52.04 -33.72
CA GLY A 749 9.46 51.08 -33.54
C GLY A 749 8.97 50.96 -32.09
N ASN A 750 7.79 50.41 -31.89
CA ASN A 750 7.18 50.26 -30.58
C ASN A 750 8.01 49.34 -29.66
N VAL A 751 7.81 49.48 -28.35
CA VAL A 751 8.42 48.61 -27.37
C VAL A 751 7.64 47.26 -27.34
N ALA A 752 8.36 46.16 -27.50
CA ALA A 752 7.80 44.80 -27.40
C ALA A 752 7.79 44.31 -25.97
N ALA A 753 8.89 44.48 -25.23
CA ALA A 753 8.98 44.00 -23.85
C ALA A 753 10.04 44.78 -23.04
N ILE A 754 9.89 44.76 -21.72
CA ILE A 754 10.86 45.26 -20.76
C ILE A 754 11.05 44.19 -19.63
N LYS A 755 12.30 43.99 -19.20
CA LYS A 755 12.65 43.05 -18.12
C LYS A 755 13.90 43.49 -17.38
N VAL A 756 14.01 43.16 -16.11
CA VAL A 756 15.23 43.31 -15.32
C VAL A 756 16.01 42.00 -15.40
N VAL A 757 17.32 42.13 -15.77
CA VAL A 757 18.21 41.00 -16.01
C VAL A 757 19.57 41.28 -15.38
N ASP A 758 20.29 40.22 -15.03
CA ASP A 758 21.69 40.29 -14.59
C ASP A 758 22.62 40.03 -15.79
N LEU A 759 23.90 40.43 -15.71
CA LEU A 759 24.82 40.27 -16.84
C LEU A 759 25.08 38.78 -17.18
N ASP A 760 25.00 37.92 -16.18
CA ASP A 760 25.24 36.50 -16.30
C ASP A 760 23.96 35.71 -16.70
N ASP A 761 22.86 36.42 -16.96
CA ASP A 761 21.63 35.81 -17.43
C ASP A 761 21.62 35.53 -18.92
N ASP A 762 20.94 34.50 -19.32
CA ASP A 762 20.58 34.28 -20.73
C ASP A 762 19.19 34.85 -21.02
N ILE A 763 19.10 35.47 -22.18
CA ILE A 763 17.86 36.10 -22.69
C ILE A 763 17.34 35.28 -23.84
N ILE A 764 16.10 34.85 -23.72
CA ILE A 764 15.38 34.16 -24.79
C ILE A 764 14.40 35.15 -25.41
N LEU A 765 14.54 35.41 -26.69
CA LEU A 765 13.66 36.28 -27.48
C LEU A 765 12.82 35.47 -28.44
N ILE A 766 11.55 35.79 -28.54
CA ILE A 766 10.57 35.08 -29.34
C ILE A 766 9.90 36.05 -30.31
N ALA A 767 9.91 35.70 -31.61
CA ALA A 767 9.24 36.43 -32.66
C ALA A 767 7.91 35.79 -33.07
N ASP A 768 7.02 36.55 -33.73
CA ASP A 768 5.69 36.07 -34.16
C ASP A 768 5.73 34.99 -35.23
N ASP A 769 6.88 34.87 -35.93
CA ASP A 769 7.12 33.79 -36.87
C ASP A 769 7.62 32.48 -36.22
N GLY A 770 7.62 32.39 -34.85
CA GLY A 770 8.05 31.24 -34.07
C GLY A 770 9.56 31.03 -33.99
N VAL A 771 10.35 32.01 -34.43
CA VAL A 771 11.81 31.96 -34.27
C VAL A 771 12.18 32.35 -32.85
N ILE A 772 13.01 31.52 -32.22
CA ILE A 772 13.51 31.69 -30.84
C ILE A 772 15.03 31.84 -30.91
N ILE A 773 15.58 32.83 -30.19
CA ILE A 773 17.01 32.97 -29.99
C ILE A 773 17.35 33.09 -28.51
N ARG A 774 18.42 32.42 -28.07
CA ARG A 774 19.00 32.55 -26.73
C ARG A 774 20.33 33.31 -26.85
N ILE A 775 20.50 34.37 -26.09
CA ILE A 775 21.69 35.21 -26.06
C ILE A 775 22.07 35.55 -24.62
N GLU A 776 23.35 35.74 -24.36
CA GLU A 776 23.86 36.23 -23.08
C GLU A 776 23.49 37.70 -22.87
N ALA A 777 22.96 38.05 -21.69
CA ALA A 777 22.66 39.46 -21.37
C ALA A 777 23.92 40.33 -21.40
N GLY A 778 25.07 39.83 -20.94
CA GLY A 778 26.36 40.50 -20.97
C GLY A 778 26.83 40.89 -22.37
N SER A 779 26.33 40.25 -23.42
CA SER A 779 26.64 40.59 -24.81
C SER A 779 25.89 41.84 -25.30
N ILE A 780 24.88 42.35 -24.58
CA ILE A 780 24.06 43.49 -24.95
C ILE A 780 24.69 44.75 -24.37
N ARG A 781 24.85 45.75 -25.19
CA ARG A 781 25.48 47.05 -24.79
C ARG A 781 24.62 47.82 -23.78
N ILE A 782 25.25 48.27 -22.69
CA ILE A 782 24.64 49.18 -21.73
C ILE A 782 24.60 50.59 -22.37
N CYS A 783 23.43 51.18 -22.42
CA CYS A 783 23.20 52.50 -23.04
C CYS A 783 22.20 53.30 -22.20
N ALA A 784 22.40 54.61 -22.18
CA ALA A 784 21.47 55.54 -21.53
C ALA A 784 20.09 55.56 -22.25
N ARG A 785 19.02 55.86 -21.48
CA ARG A 785 17.72 56.17 -22.04
C ARG A 785 17.78 57.44 -22.93
N PRO A 786 17.01 57.53 -23.97
CA PRO A 786 16.18 56.61 -24.74
C PRO A 786 16.84 56.14 -26.05
N SER A 787 18.10 55.69 -25.98
CA SER A 787 18.88 55.24 -27.15
C SER A 787 18.29 54.04 -27.87
N LYS A 788 18.67 53.81 -29.14
CA LYS A 788 18.23 52.69 -29.97
C LYS A 788 18.72 51.33 -29.47
N GLY A 789 19.95 51.27 -28.93
CA GLY A 789 20.61 50.03 -28.55
C GLY A 789 21.23 49.27 -29.74
N VAL A 790 21.47 47.99 -29.56
CA VAL A 790 22.05 47.07 -30.54
C VAL A 790 21.01 46.13 -31.11
N ARG A 791 21.28 45.50 -32.24
CA ARG A 791 20.41 44.49 -32.79
C ARG A 791 20.60 43.19 -31.98
N VAL A 792 19.61 42.79 -31.22
CA VAL A 792 19.62 41.59 -30.37
C VAL A 792 19.03 40.41 -31.13
N MET A 793 18.11 40.63 -32.06
CA MET A 793 17.52 39.61 -32.92
C MET A 793 17.34 40.15 -34.33
N LYS A 794 17.64 39.32 -35.35
CA LYS A 794 17.30 39.63 -36.73
C LYS A 794 15.90 39.10 -37.00
N VAL A 795 14.93 39.95 -37.11
CA VAL A 795 13.51 39.64 -37.40
C VAL A 795 13.33 39.57 -38.92
N ASN A 796 12.55 38.62 -39.40
CA ASN A 796 12.20 38.51 -40.81
C ASN A 796 11.35 39.71 -41.27
N GLU A 797 11.30 39.96 -42.59
CA GLU A 797 10.49 41.03 -43.13
C GLU A 797 9.00 40.80 -42.85
N GLY A 798 8.35 41.73 -42.16
CA GLY A 798 6.97 41.59 -41.71
C GLY A 798 6.77 40.96 -40.31
N SER A 799 7.78 40.36 -39.73
CA SER A 799 7.73 39.77 -38.39
C SER A 799 8.18 40.78 -37.32
N LYS A 800 7.80 40.51 -36.07
CA LYS A 800 8.12 41.33 -34.90
C LYS A 800 8.43 40.49 -33.67
N VAL A 801 9.26 41.01 -32.77
CA VAL A 801 9.46 40.43 -31.46
C VAL A 801 8.19 40.61 -30.65
N ILE A 802 7.70 39.49 -30.03
CA ILE A 802 6.49 39.51 -29.22
C ILE A 802 6.84 39.55 -27.75
N THR A 803 7.77 38.66 -27.29
CA THR A 803 8.07 38.49 -25.86
C THR A 803 9.52 38.14 -25.63
N MET A 804 9.96 38.26 -24.36
CA MET A 804 11.26 37.80 -23.90
C MET A 804 11.17 37.08 -22.56
N ALA A 805 12.00 36.08 -22.39
CA ALA A 805 12.18 35.34 -21.15
C ALA A 805 13.63 35.45 -20.64
N ARG A 806 13.84 35.21 -19.36
CA ARG A 806 15.14 35.15 -18.70
C ARG A 806 15.40 33.70 -18.29
N ALA A 807 16.60 33.20 -18.50
CA ALA A 807 17.09 31.94 -18.01
C ALA A 807 18.42 32.15 -17.25
N PRO A 808 18.70 31.36 -16.17
CA PRO A 808 20.02 31.37 -15.57
C PRO A 808 21.07 30.86 -16.57
N HIS A 809 22.33 31.28 -16.41
CA HIS A 809 23.44 30.78 -17.21
C HIS A 809 23.95 29.47 -16.60
N ASP A 810 24.22 28.45 -17.44
CA ASP A 810 24.80 27.17 -17.00
C ASP A 810 26.32 27.24 -17.09
N ASP A 811 27.01 27.18 -15.96
CA ASP A 811 28.48 27.23 -15.84
C ASP A 811 29.20 25.90 -16.13
N GLU A 812 28.52 24.84 -16.55
CA GLU A 812 29.10 23.47 -16.63
C GLU A 812 29.89 23.18 -17.94
N GLU A 813 30.00 24.08 -18.93
CA GLU A 813 30.68 23.78 -20.20
C GLU A 813 32.15 24.28 -20.32
N GLU A 814 32.80 24.85 -19.28
CA GLU A 814 34.19 25.30 -19.39
C GLU A 814 35.27 24.25 -19.08
N ILE A 815 34.94 23.00 -18.75
CA ILE A 815 35.94 21.98 -18.29
C ILE A 815 36.32 20.94 -19.36
N SER A 816 35.79 20.97 -20.59
CA SER A 816 36.11 19.95 -21.60
C SER A 816 36.78 20.41 -22.87
N ALA A 817 37.43 21.57 -22.87
CA ALA A 817 38.16 22.10 -24.05
C ALA A 817 39.65 22.32 -23.77
N VAL A 818 40.32 21.35 -23.17
CA VAL A 818 41.81 21.26 -23.20
C VAL A 818 42.19 19.80 -23.45
N GLU A 819 42.99 19.63 -24.53
CA GLU A 819 43.68 18.43 -24.96
C GLU A 819 42.96 17.48 -25.93
N ASP A 820 43.04 17.83 -27.22
CA ASP A 820 43.48 16.88 -28.25
C ASP A 820 44.33 17.62 -29.28
N ASP A 821 45.65 17.54 -29.05
CA ASP A 821 46.69 18.00 -30.00
C ASP A 821 47.13 16.80 -30.84
N GLY A 822 46.80 16.93 -32.08
CA GLY A 822 47.37 16.38 -33.27
C GLY A 822 48.20 15.12 -33.28
N THR A 823 47.82 14.20 -34.12
CA THR A 823 48.72 13.69 -35.18
C THR A 823 47.90 13.15 -36.34
N ALA A 824 48.10 13.80 -37.47
CA ALA A 824 47.64 13.33 -38.77
C ALA A 824 48.50 12.16 -39.21
N GLU A 825 47.87 11.10 -39.71
CA GLU A 825 48.49 10.25 -40.76
C GLU A 825 47.46 10.05 -41.87
N GLU A 826 47.94 10.54 -43.04
CA GLU A 826 47.34 10.31 -44.36
C GLU A 826 47.44 8.85 -44.76
N GLY A 827 46.45 8.35 -45.50
CA GLY A 827 46.51 7.04 -46.11
C GLY A 827 45.28 6.70 -46.96
N GLU A 828 45.33 7.26 -48.18
CA GLU A 828 44.96 6.71 -49.50
C GLU A 828 43.57 6.09 -49.74
N ASP A 829 42.98 6.71 -50.75
CA ASP A 829 41.85 6.26 -51.59
C ASP A 829 42.10 4.91 -52.25
N GLU A 830 41.07 4.08 -52.40
CA GLU A 830 40.69 3.51 -53.70
C GLU A 830 39.29 2.84 -53.65
N PRO A 831 38.62 2.59 -54.79
CA PRO A 831 37.21 2.94 -54.96
C PRO A 831 36.25 1.72 -55.18
N VAL A 832 34.99 2.09 -55.07
CA VAL A 832 33.74 1.51 -55.66
C VAL A 832 33.89 0.38 -56.67
N THR A 833 33.11 -0.70 -56.46
CA THR A 833 32.46 -1.41 -57.57
C THR A 833 31.04 -1.87 -57.12
N GLU A 834 30.09 -1.38 -57.94
CA GLU A 834 28.73 -1.95 -58.13
C GLU A 834 28.78 -3.31 -58.75
N ALA A 835 27.80 -4.19 -58.49
CA ALA A 835 27.08 -5.07 -59.41
C ALA A 835 26.06 -5.85 -58.57
N GLU A 836 24.80 -5.60 -58.80
CA GLU A 836 23.86 -6.22 -59.75
C GLU A 836 23.16 -7.50 -59.24
N ASP A 837 21.85 -7.33 -59.20
CA ASP A 837 20.73 -8.24 -59.34
C ASP A 837 21.00 -9.67 -59.76
N VAL A 838 20.30 -10.64 -59.15
CA VAL A 838 19.57 -11.72 -59.88
C VAL A 838 18.37 -12.18 -59.05
N ALA A 839 17.21 -12.09 -59.69
CA ALA A 839 15.94 -12.66 -59.34
C ALA A 839 15.89 -14.15 -59.58
N GLY A 840 14.93 -14.86 -59.00
CA GLY A 840 14.54 -16.24 -59.32
C GLY A 840 13.60 -16.80 -58.27
N ASP A 841 12.37 -16.58 -58.49
CA ASP A 841 11.21 -17.48 -58.63
C ASP A 841 11.43 -18.94 -58.20
N ASP A 842 10.51 -19.43 -57.30
CA ASP A 842 9.48 -20.42 -57.65
C ASP A 842 8.74 -20.91 -56.38
N GLU A 843 7.44 -20.87 -56.48
CA GLU A 843 6.42 -21.63 -55.72
C GLU A 843 6.31 -23.07 -56.32
N PRO A 844 5.34 -23.90 -55.93
CA PRO A 844 4.91 -24.50 -54.64
C PRO A 844 4.78 -26.03 -54.72
N ALA A 845 4.33 -26.70 -53.65
CA ALA A 845 3.52 -27.96 -53.70
C ALA A 845 3.26 -28.48 -52.29
N GLU A 846 2.03 -28.47 -51.84
CA GLU A 846 1.02 -29.55 -51.80
C GLU A 846 1.21 -30.61 -50.72
N GLU A 847 0.25 -30.61 -49.81
CA GLU A 847 -0.59 -31.68 -49.25
C GLU A 847 0.01 -33.08 -49.00
N THR A 848 -0.25 -33.53 -47.77
CA THR A 848 -1.09 -34.74 -47.57
C THR A 848 -1.49 -34.90 -46.06
N GLU A 849 -2.79 -35.13 -45.94
CA GLU A 849 -3.48 -35.69 -44.76
C GLU A 849 -3.03 -37.14 -44.51
N GLU A 850 -3.07 -37.58 -43.25
CA GLU A 850 -3.70 -38.90 -42.94
C GLU A 850 -3.86 -39.05 -41.39
N ASN A 851 -5.11 -39.14 -41.01
CA ASN A 851 -5.78 -39.91 -39.96
C ASN A 851 -5.01 -41.08 -39.34
N THR A 852 -5.19 -41.33 -38.04
CA THR A 852 -6.00 -42.38 -37.39
C THR A 852 -5.82 -42.43 -35.89
N GLU A 853 -6.90 -42.33 -35.18
CA GLU A 853 -7.49 -43.15 -34.11
C GLU A 853 -6.55 -44.10 -33.31
N GLU A 854 -6.46 -43.91 -31.98
CA GLU A 854 -7.05 -44.69 -30.90
C GLU A 854 -7.08 -43.86 -29.56
#